data_3893b3491fa5b7898cb9870e7141a4cb
#
_entry.id   3893b3491fa5b7898cb9870e7141a4cb
#
_cell.length_a   1.000
_cell.length_b   1.000
_cell.length_c   1.000
_cell.angle_alpha   90.00
_cell.angle_beta   90.00
_cell.angle_gamma   90.00
#
_symmetry.space_group_name_H-M   'P 1'
#
loop_
_entity.id
_entity.type
_entity.pdbx_description
1 polymer ?
#
loop_
_entity_poly.entity_id
_entity_poly.type
_entity_poly.pdbx_seq_one_letter_code
_entity_poly.pdbx_strand_id
1 'polypeptide(L)'
;MGVTRRTVLQAVTVTGVAASVGLGRTALAAAATAASAPGDVVGKVTVGYQGWFACAGDGAPINGWWHWARNWGQTPSVSNSAIVAWPDSRDYPTTYRTAFGSLGNGQPAALFSSYDQSTVDVHFRWMKQYGIDTAALQRFNPTGGEGPTRDAMAGRVRSAAESEGVKFYVMYDVSDWMAMQTEIKADWTNRMRQHAGSSAYARQNGKPVVCVWGLGFNDGQRPFTADVCLDVVNWFKQQGCYVVGGVPTWWRTGDRDSRPGFSGVYHAFDMLSPWMVGRIGNVGDADNFYSVATVPDLAECAAWGIDYQPCVLPGGVGDRQRAHGDFMWRQFYNMGRAGVASVYISMFDEYNEGNQIAKTAESQVWVPTGSGLLALDEDGTACSSDYYLRLTGDGGRMLKGQIAVTAVRPTSPVIGGGDTVPPAAPGNLRVTAVSDTSVTLAWSASTDNVGVAGYRIRRFVGGTATPIGAVAASVTTFTVTGLAASSSYTFDVQALDTAGGVSMPSSQVTTTTSAGGSSMVNVALDRPVTASSCTQSYVPGNAVDGNVDTYWESANSTFPQWLQVDLGSAMGVGRVVLALPPAVAWAARSQTVSVQGSTDGASFGLLLGSVACAFDPASGNTATLTLPAGTATRHLRLVFTANTGWPAGQVSEFRVFGAA
;
A
#
# COMPACT_ATOMS: atom_id res chain seq x y z
N MET A 1 31.31 -20.86 13.50
CA MET A 1 32.09 -19.61 13.28
C MET A 1 31.38 -18.84 12.19
N GLY A 2 30.67 -17.77 12.55
CA GLY A 2 29.94 -16.97 11.57
C GLY A 2 30.93 -16.12 10.78
N VAL A 3 31.07 -16.43 9.51
CA VAL A 3 31.83 -15.60 8.57
C VAL A 3 30.89 -14.54 8.04
N THR A 4 31.13 -13.28 8.41
CA THR A 4 30.43 -12.14 7.83
C THR A 4 30.73 -12.02 6.33
N ARG A 5 29.77 -11.57 5.54
CA ARG A 5 29.86 -11.34 4.08
C ARG A 5 30.96 -10.34 3.63
N ARG A 6 31.79 -9.86 4.55
CA ARG A 6 32.79 -8.79 4.35
C ARG A 6 34.12 -9.20 3.76
N THR A 7 34.40 -10.45 3.50
CA THR A 7 35.74 -10.85 3.03
C THR A 7 35.74 -10.99 1.51
N VAL A 8 35.75 -9.94 0.75
CA VAL A 8 36.46 -9.72 -0.52
C VAL A 8 36.33 -8.26 -0.95
N LEU A 9 37.18 -7.38 -0.44
CA LEU A 9 37.46 -6.07 -1.05
C LEU A 9 38.95 -6.05 -1.39
N GLN A 10 39.31 -6.41 -2.62
CA GLN A 10 40.55 -5.93 -3.22
C GLN A 10 40.23 -4.92 -4.30
N ALA A 11 40.68 -3.68 -4.08
CA ALA A 11 40.60 -2.59 -5.02
C ALA A 11 41.46 -2.88 -6.25
N VAL A 12 40.85 -2.90 -7.42
CA VAL A 12 41.55 -2.82 -8.70
C VAL A 12 41.33 -1.43 -9.28
N THR A 13 42.36 -0.61 -9.22
CA THR A 13 42.41 0.70 -9.92
C THR A 13 42.60 0.44 -11.41
N VAL A 14 41.63 0.83 -12.24
CA VAL A 14 41.77 0.83 -13.69
C VAL A 14 41.78 2.27 -14.18
N THR A 15 42.95 2.68 -14.65
CA THR A 15 43.14 3.92 -15.43
C THR A 15 42.64 3.68 -16.86
N GLY A 16 41.56 4.32 -17.23
CA GLY A 16 40.98 4.27 -18.59
C GLY A 16 41.11 5.60 -19.33
N VAL A 17 41.72 5.55 -20.48
CA VAL A 17 41.89 6.65 -21.42
C VAL A 17 40.57 6.99 -22.12
N ALA A 18 40.18 8.25 -22.08
CA ALA A 18 39.01 8.75 -22.80
C ALA A 18 39.28 8.92 -24.29
N ALA A 19 38.42 8.36 -25.13
CA ALA A 19 38.27 8.72 -26.51
C ALA A 19 36.84 9.23 -26.77
N SER A 20 36.72 10.53 -27.08
CA SER A 20 35.48 11.19 -27.45
C SER A 20 35.11 10.90 -28.89
N VAL A 21 33.93 10.33 -29.12
CA VAL A 21 33.24 10.47 -30.43
C VAL A 21 31.78 10.85 -30.13
N GLY A 22 31.44 12.07 -30.45
CA GLY A 22 30.08 12.57 -30.41
C GLY A 22 29.26 12.06 -31.58
N LEU A 23 28.10 11.50 -31.29
CA LEU A 23 26.97 11.44 -32.22
C LEU A 23 25.69 11.48 -31.39
N GLY A 24 24.97 12.59 -31.53
CA GLY A 24 23.64 12.76 -30.95
C GLY A 24 22.65 11.77 -31.55
N ARG A 25 22.04 11.00 -30.68
CA ARG A 25 20.76 10.32 -30.90
C ARG A 25 20.00 10.37 -29.61
N THR A 26 19.02 11.25 -29.51
CA THR A 26 17.92 11.15 -28.56
C THR A 26 17.08 9.93 -28.96
N ALA A 27 17.48 8.76 -28.48
CA ALA A 27 16.58 7.61 -28.46
C ALA A 27 15.69 7.77 -27.24
N LEU A 28 14.42 8.11 -27.43
CA LEU A 28 13.41 7.77 -26.42
C LEU A 28 13.52 6.26 -26.23
N ALA A 29 14.02 5.85 -25.04
CA ALA A 29 13.93 4.47 -24.61
C ALA A 29 12.43 4.14 -24.52
N ALA A 30 11.94 3.29 -25.41
CA ALA A 30 10.65 2.65 -25.21
C ALA A 30 10.74 1.94 -23.86
N ALA A 31 9.85 2.26 -22.94
CA ALA A 31 9.77 1.59 -21.65
C ALA A 31 9.63 0.10 -21.90
N ALA A 32 10.64 -0.71 -21.48
CA ALA A 32 10.57 -2.13 -21.57
C ALA A 32 9.46 -2.57 -20.59
N THR A 33 8.38 -3.10 -21.12
CA THR A 33 7.28 -3.64 -20.29
C THR A 33 7.74 -4.97 -19.66
N ALA A 34 7.37 -5.19 -18.40
CA ALA A 34 7.56 -6.48 -17.74
C ALA A 34 6.94 -7.61 -18.58
N ALA A 35 7.55 -8.80 -18.56
CA ALA A 35 7.05 -9.97 -19.30
C ALA A 35 5.68 -10.43 -18.77
N SER A 36 5.41 -10.20 -17.47
CA SER A 36 4.13 -10.53 -16.82
C SER A 36 3.35 -9.27 -16.46
N ALA A 37 2.02 -9.41 -16.37
CA ALA A 37 1.16 -8.39 -15.78
C ALA A 37 1.48 -8.17 -14.29
N PRO A 38 1.18 -6.98 -13.72
CA PRO A 38 1.35 -6.75 -12.30
C PRO A 38 0.64 -7.82 -11.43
N GLY A 39 1.34 -8.29 -10.40
CA GLY A 39 0.87 -9.31 -9.47
C GLY A 39 1.36 -9.01 -8.05
N ASP A 40 1.78 -10.04 -7.30
CA ASP A 40 2.28 -9.85 -5.94
C ASP A 40 3.81 -9.58 -5.88
N VAL A 41 4.54 -9.74 -6.99
CA VAL A 41 5.97 -9.39 -7.10
C VAL A 41 6.29 -8.51 -8.31
N VAL A 42 5.61 -8.68 -9.45
CA VAL A 42 5.73 -7.78 -10.59
C VAL A 42 4.93 -6.51 -10.33
N GLY A 43 5.55 -5.34 -10.53
CA GLY A 43 4.97 -4.04 -10.21
C GLY A 43 4.97 -3.72 -8.70
N LYS A 44 5.86 -4.35 -7.93
CA LYS A 44 5.86 -4.31 -6.46
C LYS A 44 7.22 -3.93 -5.88
N VAL A 45 7.16 -3.41 -4.66
CA VAL A 45 8.33 -3.26 -3.78
C VAL A 45 8.39 -4.49 -2.88
N THR A 46 9.41 -5.31 -3.08
CA THR A 46 9.71 -6.46 -2.23
C THR A 46 10.86 -6.13 -1.30
N VAL A 47 10.80 -6.54 -0.04
CA VAL A 47 11.92 -6.41 0.91
C VAL A 47 12.45 -7.78 1.30
N GLY A 48 13.76 -7.92 1.42
CA GLY A 48 14.36 -9.08 2.09
C GLY A 48 14.10 -8.99 3.60
N TYR A 49 13.56 -10.05 4.18
CA TYR A 49 13.24 -10.15 5.59
C TYR A 49 14.00 -11.33 6.21
N GLN A 50 14.89 -11.05 7.15
CA GLN A 50 15.71 -12.08 7.79
C GLN A 50 14.95 -12.80 8.91
N GLY A 51 14.31 -12.03 9.80
CA GLY A 51 13.60 -12.58 10.95
C GLY A 51 14.48 -13.43 11.86
N TRP A 52 15.77 -13.11 12.01
CA TRP A 52 16.75 -13.96 12.64
C TRP A 52 17.32 -13.46 13.96
N PHE A 53 16.86 -12.32 14.45
CA PHE A 53 17.30 -11.79 15.73
C PHE A 53 16.55 -12.47 16.88
N ALA A 54 17.24 -13.24 17.71
CA ALA A 54 16.66 -13.88 18.88
C ALA A 54 17.35 -13.42 20.18
N CYS A 55 16.62 -13.54 21.29
CA CYS A 55 17.10 -13.16 22.61
C CYS A 55 17.03 -14.36 23.57
N ALA A 56 17.96 -14.46 24.50
CA ALA A 56 17.83 -15.48 25.55
C ALA A 56 16.55 -15.26 26.36
N GLY A 57 15.73 -16.31 26.47
CA GLY A 57 14.46 -16.27 27.20
C GLY A 57 13.23 -15.86 26.36
N ASP A 58 13.35 -15.68 25.07
CA ASP A 58 12.25 -15.35 24.15
C ASP A 58 11.43 -16.60 23.72
N GLY A 59 11.85 -17.78 24.16
CA GLY A 59 11.22 -19.05 23.79
C GLY A 59 11.63 -19.60 22.44
N ALA A 60 12.56 -18.96 21.72
CA ALA A 60 13.11 -19.50 20.47
C ALA A 60 13.89 -20.80 20.74
N PRO A 61 13.78 -21.83 19.87
CA PRO A 61 14.54 -23.07 20.02
C PRO A 61 16.06 -22.86 20.11
N ILE A 62 16.58 -21.82 19.48
CA ILE A 62 18.00 -21.46 19.52
C ILE A 62 18.45 -20.97 20.90
N ASN A 63 17.52 -20.44 21.69
CA ASN A 63 17.69 -19.99 23.08
C ASN A 63 19.01 -19.22 23.31
N GLY A 64 19.21 -18.14 22.58
CA GLY A 64 20.41 -17.33 22.68
C GLY A 64 20.28 -15.99 21.97
N TRP A 65 21.29 -15.15 22.08
CA TRP A 65 21.36 -13.82 21.47
C TRP A 65 21.80 -13.91 20.00
N TRP A 66 21.05 -14.65 19.22
CA TRP A 66 21.33 -14.94 17.84
C TRP A 66 21.30 -13.67 17.00
N HIS A 67 22.34 -13.44 16.23
CA HIS A 67 22.68 -12.25 15.44
C HIS A 67 22.82 -10.93 16.23
N TRP A 68 22.37 -10.84 17.48
CA TRP A 68 22.65 -9.69 18.34
C TRP A 68 24.06 -9.68 18.91
N ALA A 69 24.60 -10.83 19.20
CA ALA A 69 25.91 -11.02 19.83
C ALA A 69 26.83 -11.89 18.99
N ARG A 70 28.15 -11.66 19.09
CA ARG A 70 29.15 -12.55 18.46
C ARG A 70 29.18 -13.94 19.11
N ASN A 71 29.10 -13.97 20.42
CA ASN A 71 28.87 -15.19 21.20
C ASN A 71 27.41 -15.20 21.66
N TRP A 72 26.58 -16.02 21.01
CA TRP A 72 25.13 -16.08 21.23
C TRP A 72 24.74 -16.58 22.62
N GLY A 73 25.62 -17.31 23.29
CA GLY A 73 25.41 -17.79 24.67
C GLY A 73 25.62 -16.69 25.74
N GLN A 74 26.03 -15.51 25.34
CA GLN A 74 26.32 -14.40 26.25
C GLN A 74 25.52 -13.15 25.86
N THR A 75 25.03 -12.45 26.87
CA THR A 75 24.29 -11.18 26.69
C THR A 75 25.08 -10.15 25.88
N PRO A 76 24.48 -9.47 24.89
CA PRO A 76 25.16 -8.45 24.11
C PRO A 76 25.72 -7.33 24.97
N SER A 77 26.96 -6.92 24.69
CA SER A 77 27.71 -5.89 25.38
C SER A 77 28.65 -5.20 24.40
N VAL A 78 29.39 -4.17 24.86
CA VAL A 78 30.40 -3.46 24.04
C VAL A 78 31.42 -4.43 23.44
N SER A 79 31.86 -5.45 24.18
CA SER A 79 32.83 -6.46 23.70
C SER A 79 32.19 -7.65 22.96
N ASN A 80 30.88 -7.81 23.07
CA ASN A 80 30.13 -8.92 22.48
C ASN A 80 28.93 -8.44 21.65
N SER A 81 29.15 -7.51 20.72
CA SER A 81 28.14 -7.02 19.78
C SER A 81 28.40 -7.54 18.39
N ALA A 82 27.35 -7.97 17.69
CA ALA A 82 27.36 -8.37 16.28
C ALA A 82 26.73 -7.31 15.37
N ILE A 83 26.14 -6.25 15.91
CA ILE A 83 25.44 -5.22 15.14
C ILE A 83 26.30 -3.96 14.95
N VAL A 84 25.97 -3.19 13.93
CA VAL A 84 26.64 -1.92 13.59
C VAL A 84 25.80 -0.71 14.03
N ALA A 85 24.48 -0.81 13.88
CA ALA A 85 23.53 0.25 14.23
C ALA A 85 22.56 -0.22 15.30
N TRP A 86 22.11 0.70 16.15
CA TRP A 86 21.15 0.39 17.22
C TRP A 86 19.70 0.50 16.68
N PRO A 87 18.84 -0.52 16.88
CA PRO A 87 17.45 -0.43 16.50
C PRO A 87 16.68 0.59 17.35
N ASP A 88 15.70 1.25 16.76
CA ASP A 88 14.69 1.98 17.53
C ASP A 88 13.69 0.98 18.13
N SER A 89 13.75 0.81 19.44
CA SER A 89 12.94 -0.19 20.15
C SER A 89 11.61 0.35 20.70
N ARG A 90 11.24 1.60 20.44
CA ARG A 90 10.07 2.27 21.05
C ARG A 90 8.74 1.67 20.67
N ASP A 91 8.63 1.05 19.49
CA ASP A 91 7.37 0.45 18.99
C ASP A 91 7.19 -1.03 19.38
N TYR A 92 8.23 -1.66 19.94
CA TYR A 92 8.13 -3.07 20.29
C TYR A 92 7.49 -3.28 21.67
N PRO A 93 6.41 -4.08 21.76
CA PRO A 93 5.76 -4.37 23.04
C PRO A 93 6.65 -5.14 24.01
N THR A 94 7.57 -5.96 23.49
CA THR A 94 8.49 -6.79 24.29
C THR A 94 9.93 -6.48 23.89
N THR A 95 10.79 -6.27 24.87
CA THR A 95 12.23 -6.05 24.68
C THR A 95 13.03 -6.77 25.76
N TYR A 96 14.28 -7.12 25.46
CA TYR A 96 15.17 -7.91 26.31
C TYR A 96 16.38 -7.08 26.70
N ARG A 97 16.64 -6.99 28.00
CA ARG A 97 17.78 -6.19 28.53
C ARG A 97 19.11 -6.75 28.10
N THR A 98 19.99 -5.83 27.70
CA THR A 98 21.37 -6.13 27.32
C THR A 98 22.33 -5.84 28.47
N ALA A 99 23.60 -6.20 28.31
CA ALA A 99 24.68 -5.82 29.18
C ALA A 99 25.41 -4.52 28.76
N PHE A 100 24.85 -3.80 27.78
CA PHE A 100 25.27 -2.44 27.47
C PHE A 100 24.93 -1.47 28.64
N GLY A 101 25.60 -0.34 28.72
CA GLY A 101 25.19 0.78 29.54
C GLY A 101 23.84 1.35 29.15
N SER A 102 23.36 2.34 29.89
CA SER A 102 22.12 3.04 29.51
C SER A 102 22.25 3.74 28.17
N LEU A 103 21.12 3.93 27.50
CA LEU A 103 21.02 4.82 26.32
C LEU A 103 21.44 6.23 26.71
N GLY A 104 21.78 7.08 25.75
CA GLY A 104 22.12 8.47 25.96
C GLY A 104 21.07 9.29 26.72
N ASN A 105 19.80 8.89 26.69
CA ASN A 105 18.70 9.47 27.44
C ASN A 105 18.49 8.87 28.83
N GLY A 106 19.39 7.98 29.29
CA GLY A 106 19.32 7.32 30.58
C GLY A 106 18.43 6.08 30.67
N GLN A 107 17.68 5.75 29.61
CA GLN A 107 16.85 4.55 29.58
C GLN A 107 17.68 3.27 29.48
N PRO A 108 17.15 2.11 29.92
CA PRO A 108 17.84 0.84 29.77
C PRO A 108 18.06 0.47 28.29
N ALA A 109 19.23 -0.05 27.96
CA ALA A 109 19.50 -0.62 26.64
C ALA A 109 18.86 -2.00 26.52
N ALA A 110 17.88 -2.13 25.62
CA ALA A 110 17.16 -3.37 25.38
C ALA A 110 16.95 -3.60 23.87
N LEU A 111 16.91 -4.85 23.44
CA LEU A 111 16.74 -5.28 22.05
C LEU A 111 15.45 -6.09 21.89
N PHE A 112 14.90 -6.10 20.69
CA PHE A 112 13.73 -6.93 20.35
C PHE A 112 14.15 -8.36 20.01
N SER A 113 13.18 -9.29 20.00
CA SER A 113 13.33 -10.59 19.38
C SER A 113 12.41 -10.71 18.16
N SER A 114 12.96 -11.11 17.01
CA SER A 114 12.17 -11.49 15.84
C SER A 114 11.32 -12.74 16.11
N TYR A 115 11.64 -13.52 17.12
CA TYR A 115 10.84 -14.70 17.51
C TYR A 115 9.54 -14.32 18.20
N ASP A 116 9.41 -13.11 18.76
CA ASP A 116 8.14 -12.62 19.30
C ASP A 116 7.15 -12.31 18.17
N GLN A 117 5.94 -12.88 18.23
CA GLN A 117 4.89 -12.59 17.24
C GLN A 117 4.61 -11.09 17.16
N SER A 118 4.54 -10.41 18.31
CA SER A 118 4.31 -8.95 18.37
C SER A 118 5.36 -8.12 17.65
N THR A 119 6.60 -8.59 17.60
CA THR A 119 7.68 -7.96 16.80
C THR A 119 7.44 -8.10 15.31
N VAL A 120 7.08 -9.31 14.85
CA VAL A 120 6.76 -9.56 13.45
C VAL A 120 5.54 -8.74 13.03
N ASP A 121 4.51 -8.64 13.88
CA ASP A 121 3.33 -7.81 13.63
C ASP A 121 3.68 -6.33 13.49
N VAL A 122 4.61 -5.80 14.32
CA VAL A 122 5.13 -4.43 14.18
C VAL A 122 5.85 -4.25 12.84
N HIS A 123 6.70 -5.18 12.43
CA HIS A 123 7.43 -5.11 11.16
C HIS A 123 6.47 -5.11 9.97
N PHE A 124 5.47 -5.99 9.95
CA PHE A 124 4.49 -6.07 8.86
C PHE A 124 3.56 -4.86 8.84
N ARG A 125 3.21 -4.30 10.01
CA ARG A 125 2.49 -3.03 10.12
C ARG A 125 3.30 -1.88 9.51
N TRP A 126 4.61 -1.79 9.77
CA TRP A 126 5.47 -0.80 9.11
C TRP A 126 5.51 -1.01 7.59
N MET A 127 5.65 -2.26 7.12
CA MET A 127 5.60 -2.55 5.68
C MET A 127 4.31 -2.03 5.07
N LYS A 128 3.16 -2.33 5.68
CA LYS A 128 1.85 -1.83 5.25
C LYS A 128 1.78 -0.31 5.25
N GLN A 129 2.18 0.32 6.35
CA GLN A 129 2.12 1.76 6.56
C GLN A 129 2.93 2.53 5.50
N TYR A 130 4.09 2.01 5.14
CA TYR A 130 5.02 2.65 4.20
C TYR A 130 4.94 2.10 2.77
N GLY A 131 3.90 1.35 2.44
CA GLY A 131 3.61 0.92 1.05
C GLY A 131 4.56 -0.12 0.48
N ILE A 132 5.18 -0.92 1.35
CA ILE A 132 5.96 -2.12 0.98
C ILE A 132 4.96 -3.25 0.74
N ASP A 133 5.02 -3.88 -0.43
CA ASP A 133 4.00 -4.80 -0.88
C ASP A 133 4.26 -6.25 -0.43
N THR A 134 5.53 -6.68 -0.43
CA THR A 134 5.86 -8.10 -0.27
C THR A 134 7.14 -8.29 0.54
N ALA A 135 7.16 -9.25 1.45
CA ALA A 135 8.34 -9.69 2.20
C ALA A 135 8.89 -11.00 1.63
N ALA A 136 10.17 -11.03 1.28
CA ALA A 136 10.91 -12.24 0.93
C ALA A 136 11.53 -12.81 2.20
N LEU A 137 10.87 -13.78 2.83
CA LEU A 137 11.38 -14.44 4.04
C LEU A 137 12.61 -15.29 3.68
N GLN A 138 13.76 -14.89 4.17
CA GLN A 138 15.00 -15.61 3.93
C GLN A 138 15.06 -16.92 4.70
N ARG A 139 15.44 -17.98 3.98
CA ARG A 139 15.56 -19.32 4.51
C ARG A 139 16.91 -19.92 4.10
N PHE A 140 17.78 -20.03 5.08
CA PHE A 140 19.08 -20.67 4.92
C PHE A 140 18.96 -22.19 5.14
N ASN A 141 20.08 -22.90 5.13
CA ASN A 141 20.10 -24.34 5.33
C ASN A 141 19.29 -24.76 6.59
N PRO A 142 18.16 -25.45 6.44
CA PRO A 142 17.29 -25.81 7.55
C PRO A 142 17.74 -27.04 8.33
N THR A 143 18.82 -27.71 7.92
CA THR A 143 19.31 -28.94 8.57
C THR A 143 20.23 -28.65 9.76
N GLY A 144 20.70 -27.40 9.91
CA GLY A 144 21.51 -26.94 11.02
C GLY A 144 20.73 -26.62 12.30
N GLY A 145 21.45 -26.20 13.35
CA GLY A 145 20.86 -25.84 14.66
C GLY A 145 19.86 -24.68 14.63
N GLU A 146 19.91 -23.85 13.58
CA GLU A 146 18.98 -22.76 13.34
C GLU A 146 17.62 -23.22 12.77
N GLY A 147 17.58 -24.41 12.18
CA GLY A 147 16.42 -24.93 11.44
C GLY A 147 15.10 -24.82 12.20
N PRO A 148 14.98 -25.31 13.45
CA PRO A 148 13.74 -25.23 14.21
C PRO A 148 13.24 -23.79 14.46
N THR A 149 14.17 -22.83 14.69
CA THR A 149 13.81 -21.40 14.86
C THR A 149 13.30 -20.83 13.54
N ARG A 150 13.96 -21.14 12.42
CA ARG A 150 13.55 -20.69 11.08
C ARG A 150 12.24 -21.32 10.62
N ASP A 151 11.95 -22.57 11.02
CA ASP A 151 10.66 -23.22 10.75
C ASP A 151 9.50 -22.46 11.44
N ALA A 152 9.70 -22.09 12.71
CA ALA A 152 8.71 -21.33 13.46
C ALA A 152 8.49 -19.92 12.88
N MET A 153 9.55 -19.28 12.38
CA MET A 153 9.46 -17.95 11.76
C MET A 153 8.54 -17.92 10.55
N ALA A 154 8.51 -18.98 9.73
CA ALA A 154 7.59 -19.04 8.58
C ALA A 154 6.11 -18.97 9.01
N GLY A 155 5.75 -19.57 10.13
CA GLY A 155 4.41 -19.47 10.72
C GLY A 155 4.09 -18.07 11.25
N ARG A 156 5.05 -17.43 11.94
CA ARG A 156 4.89 -16.06 12.49
C ARG A 156 4.76 -15.01 11.39
N VAL A 157 5.58 -15.11 10.36
CA VAL A 157 5.51 -14.24 9.17
C VAL A 157 4.17 -14.42 8.47
N ARG A 158 3.72 -15.66 8.30
CA ARG A 158 2.39 -15.92 7.73
C ARG A 158 1.29 -15.24 8.53
N SER A 159 1.30 -15.38 9.85
CA SER A 159 0.28 -14.78 10.73
C SER A 159 0.26 -13.26 10.62
N ALA A 160 1.42 -12.60 10.68
CA ALA A 160 1.53 -11.15 10.55
C ALA A 160 1.11 -10.67 9.14
N ALA A 161 1.51 -11.39 8.09
CA ALA A 161 1.17 -11.08 6.71
C ALA A 161 -0.36 -11.18 6.47
N GLU A 162 -1.01 -12.21 7.01
CA GLU A 162 -2.47 -12.37 6.96
C GLU A 162 -3.19 -11.24 7.71
N SER A 163 -2.68 -10.84 8.89
CA SER A 163 -3.26 -9.78 9.71
C SER A 163 -3.14 -8.40 9.06
N GLU A 164 -1.97 -8.05 8.53
CA GLU A 164 -1.70 -6.71 8.00
C GLU A 164 -2.02 -6.57 6.50
N GLY A 165 -2.27 -7.68 5.81
CA GLY A 165 -2.56 -7.69 4.36
C GLY A 165 -1.34 -7.40 3.49
N VAL A 166 -0.14 -7.70 3.98
CA VAL A 166 1.12 -7.66 3.23
C VAL A 166 1.40 -9.06 2.68
N LYS A 167 1.99 -9.16 1.50
CA LYS A 167 2.34 -10.46 0.93
C LYS A 167 3.69 -10.96 1.42
N PHE A 168 3.90 -12.28 1.40
CA PHE A 168 5.20 -12.88 1.66
C PHE A 168 5.46 -14.10 0.79
N TYR A 169 6.72 -14.45 0.60
CA TYR A 169 7.15 -15.70 -0.01
C TYR A 169 8.45 -16.18 0.62
N VAL A 170 8.79 -17.46 0.39
CA VAL A 170 10.04 -18.07 0.86
C VAL A 170 11.15 -17.79 -0.14
N MET A 171 12.27 -17.26 0.35
CA MET A 171 13.51 -17.02 -0.39
C MET A 171 14.62 -17.89 0.17
N TYR A 172 14.98 -18.94 -0.52
CA TYR A 172 16.09 -19.81 -0.17
C TYR A 172 17.44 -19.15 -0.48
N ASP A 173 18.30 -19.01 0.53
CA ASP A 173 19.70 -18.65 0.37
C ASP A 173 20.55 -19.94 0.45
N VAL A 174 21.22 -20.29 -0.64
CA VAL A 174 21.95 -21.56 -0.76
C VAL A 174 23.43 -21.45 -0.37
N SER A 175 23.83 -20.35 0.27
CA SER A 175 25.22 -20.16 0.73
C SER A 175 25.61 -21.24 1.74
N ASP A 176 26.79 -21.84 1.55
CA ASP A 176 27.35 -22.91 2.38
C ASP A 176 26.44 -24.15 2.54
N TRP A 177 25.45 -24.33 1.68
CA TRP A 177 24.50 -25.44 1.74
C TRP A 177 24.86 -26.53 0.71
N MET A 178 25.88 -27.34 0.99
CA MET A 178 26.47 -28.29 0.04
C MET A 178 25.49 -29.35 -0.48
N ALA A 179 24.52 -29.80 0.33
CA ALA A 179 23.49 -30.77 -0.07
C ALA A 179 22.21 -30.11 -0.64
N MET A 180 22.31 -28.84 -1.04
CA MET A 180 21.20 -27.99 -1.46
C MET A 180 20.26 -28.67 -2.47
N GLN A 181 20.79 -29.35 -3.49
CA GLN A 181 19.99 -29.93 -4.57
C GLN A 181 18.84 -30.85 -4.07
N THR A 182 19.13 -31.67 -3.09
CA THR A 182 18.17 -32.65 -2.54
C THR A 182 17.40 -32.07 -1.36
N GLU A 183 18.07 -31.33 -0.49
CA GLU A 183 17.50 -30.85 0.76
C GLU A 183 16.52 -29.68 0.55
N ILE A 184 16.75 -28.80 -0.44
CA ILE A 184 15.82 -27.72 -0.77
C ILE A 184 14.46 -28.27 -1.27
N LYS A 185 14.49 -29.34 -2.05
CA LYS A 185 13.30 -30.04 -2.55
C LYS A 185 12.53 -30.70 -1.41
N ALA A 186 13.23 -31.35 -0.50
CA ALA A 186 12.66 -31.97 0.68
C ALA A 186 12.07 -30.92 1.64
N ASP A 187 12.78 -29.83 1.87
CA ASP A 187 12.32 -28.72 2.71
C ASP A 187 11.05 -28.07 2.17
N TRP A 188 11.01 -27.74 0.89
CA TRP A 188 9.82 -27.24 0.25
C TRP A 188 8.64 -28.19 0.43
N THR A 189 8.83 -29.46 0.09
CA THR A 189 7.76 -30.46 0.10
C THR A 189 7.20 -30.69 1.50
N ASN A 190 8.09 -30.81 2.49
CA ASN A 190 7.72 -31.28 3.83
C ASN A 190 7.41 -30.14 4.82
N ARG A 191 7.92 -28.91 4.54
CA ARG A 191 7.82 -27.79 5.50
C ARG A 191 7.21 -26.54 4.90
N MET A 192 7.74 -26.00 3.76
CA MET A 192 7.39 -24.67 3.29
C MET A 192 6.14 -24.61 2.42
N ARG A 193 5.89 -25.64 1.62
CA ARG A 193 4.74 -25.70 0.69
C ARG A 193 3.38 -25.44 1.37
N GLN A 194 3.22 -25.86 2.64
CA GLN A 194 1.97 -25.62 3.38
C GLN A 194 1.64 -24.13 3.55
N HIS A 195 2.66 -23.25 3.58
CA HIS A 195 2.45 -21.81 3.68
C HIS A 195 1.90 -21.20 2.39
N ALA A 196 2.15 -21.83 1.23
CA ALA A 196 1.64 -21.38 -0.05
C ALA A 196 0.10 -21.49 -0.20
N GLY A 197 -0.58 -22.15 0.75
CA GLY A 197 -2.05 -22.15 0.86
C GLY A 197 -2.64 -20.88 1.50
N SER A 198 -1.80 -20.01 2.10
CA SER A 198 -2.24 -18.76 2.69
C SER A 198 -2.68 -17.74 1.63
N SER A 199 -3.71 -16.94 1.94
CA SER A 199 -4.11 -15.80 1.12
C SER A 199 -3.06 -14.69 1.08
N ALA A 200 -2.18 -14.62 2.09
CA ALA A 200 -1.06 -13.68 2.16
C ALA A 200 0.20 -14.20 1.43
N TYR A 201 0.24 -15.48 1.01
CA TYR A 201 1.38 -15.98 0.23
C TYR A 201 1.40 -15.37 -1.17
N ALA A 202 2.53 -14.79 -1.56
CA ALA A 202 2.67 -14.10 -2.83
C ALA A 202 2.43 -15.01 -4.03
N ARG A 203 1.65 -14.53 -5.01
CA ARG A 203 1.39 -15.21 -6.27
C ARG A 203 1.70 -14.30 -7.45
N GLN A 204 2.32 -14.88 -8.46
CA GLN A 204 2.52 -14.23 -9.74
C GLN A 204 2.00 -15.16 -10.84
N ASN A 205 1.19 -14.62 -11.75
CA ASN A 205 0.52 -15.40 -12.79
C ASN A 205 -0.27 -16.61 -12.22
N GLY A 206 -0.89 -16.45 -11.03
CA GLY A 206 -1.61 -17.49 -10.31
C GLY A 206 -0.75 -18.54 -9.59
N LYS A 207 0.57 -18.54 -9.79
CA LYS A 207 1.52 -19.50 -9.22
C LYS A 207 2.10 -18.96 -7.91
N PRO A 208 2.33 -19.81 -6.87
CA PRO A 208 3.04 -19.39 -5.67
C PRO A 208 4.49 -19.01 -5.99
N VAL A 209 4.97 -17.91 -5.41
CA VAL A 209 6.33 -17.41 -5.66
C VAL A 209 7.32 -18.13 -4.76
N VAL A 210 8.45 -18.55 -5.31
CA VAL A 210 9.64 -19.04 -4.58
C VAL A 210 10.86 -18.35 -5.15
N CYS A 211 11.76 -17.87 -4.28
CA CYS A 211 13.06 -17.38 -4.72
C CYS A 211 14.17 -18.38 -4.35
N VAL A 212 15.11 -18.57 -5.26
CA VAL A 212 16.37 -19.27 -4.98
C VAL A 212 17.52 -18.28 -5.22
N TRP A 213 18.16 -17.87 -4.14
CA TRP A 213 19.27 -16.91 -4.18
C TRP A 213 20.60 -17.65 -4.02
N GLY A 214 21.56 -17.26 -4.86
CA GLY A 214 22.94 -17.76 -4.75
C GLY A 214 23.40 -18.66 -5.88
N LEU A 215 22.55 -18.89 -6.91
CA LEU A 215 22.96 -19.73 -8.05
C LEU A 215 23.87 -18.97 -9.01
N GLY A 216 25.00 -19.57 -9.36
CA GLY A 216 25.95 -19.07 -10.35
C GLY A 216 26.98 -18.05 -9.84
N PHE A 217 27.04 -17.75 -8.54
CA PHE A 217 28.08 -16.90 -7.98
C PHE A 217 29.48 -17.52 -8.09
N ASN A 218 30.46 -16.71 -8.43
CA ASN A 218 31.85 -17.09 -8.55
C ASN A 218 32.60 -16.96 -7.20
N ASP A 219 32.19 -17.77 -6.22
CA ASP A 219 32.79 -17.82 -4.89
C ASP A 219 32.83 -19.25 -4.34
N GLY A 220 33.53 -19.45 -3.21
CA GLY A 220 33.68 -20.76 -2.59
C GLY A 220 32.45 -21.24 -1.79
N GLN A 221 31.49 -20.38 -1.50
CA GLN A 221 30.32 -20.72 -0.69
C GLN A 221 29.20 -21.41 -1.51
N ARG A 222 29.26 -21.28 -2.85
CA ARG A 222 28.24 -21.78 -3.78
C ARG A 222 28.85 -22.54 -4.96
N PRO A 223 29.54 -23.64 -4.71
CA PRO A 223 30.35 -24.35 -5.74
C PRO A 223 29.49 -25.26 -6.66
N PHE A 224 28.19 -24.99 -6.79
CA PHE A 224 27.26 -25.82 -7.55
C PHE A 224 27.52 -25.72 -9.06
N THR A 225 27.36 -26.82 -9.79
CA THR A 225 27.42 -26.84 -11.25
C THR A 225 26.14 -26.25 -11.86
N ALA A 226 26.21 -25.84 -13.11
CA ALA A 226 25.03 -25.31 -13.82
C ALA A 226 23.89 -26.34 -13.90
N ASP A 227 24.22 -27.64 -14.11
CA ASP A 227 23.22 -28.72 -14.18
C ASP A 227 22.47 -28.88 -12.84
N VAL A 228 23.19 -28.83 -11.71
CA VAL A 228 22.59 -28.89 -10.37
C VAL A 228 21.66 -27.72 -10.15
N CYS A 229 22.07 -26.51 -10.52
CA CYS A 229 21.26 -25.30 -10.39
C CYS A 229 20.03 -25.37 -11.30
N LEU A 230 20.19 -25.79 -12.54
CA LEU A 230 19.10 -25.93 -13.51
C LEU A 230 18.07 -26.98 -13.07
N ASP A 231 18.52 -28.10 -12.50
CA ASP A 231 17.62 -29.11 -11.93
C ASP A 231 16.74 -28.53 -10.81
N VAL A 232 17.31 -27.74 -9.92
CA VAL A 232 16.53 -27.09 -8.84
C VAL A 232 15.51 -26.12 -9.40
N VAL A 233 15.88 -25.24 -10.33
CA VAL A 233 14.95 -24.27 -10.95
C VAL A 233 13.80 -25.00 -11.65
N ASN A 234 14.12 -25.98 -12.48
CA ASN A 234 13.13 -26.75 -13.23
C ASN A 234 12.22 -27.56 -12.30
N TRP A 235 12.75 -28.08 -11.20
CA TRP A 235 11.95 -28.81 -10.23
C TRP A 235 10.91 -27.90 -9.58
N PHE A 236 11.26 -26.67 -9.16
CA PHE A 236 10.29 -25.72 -8.62
C PHE A 236 9.22 -25.34 -9.67
N LYS A 237 9.61 -25.16 -10.93
CA LYS A 237 8.64 -24.93 -12.03
C LYS A 237 7.68 -26.09 -12.21
N GLN A 238 8.15 -27.33 -12.08
CA GLN A 238 7.32 -28.55 -12.12
C GLN A 238 6.38 -28.65 -10.89
N GLN A 239 6.77 -28.05 -9.74
CA GLN A 239 5.85 -27.91 -8.58
C GLN A 239 4.78 -26.82 -8.79
N GLY A 240 4.75 -26.16 -9.94
CA GLY A 240 3.81 -25.08 -10.27
C GLY A 240 4.18 -23.72 -9.68
N CYS A 241 5.43 -23.53 -9.26
CA CYS A 241 5.90 -22.26 -8.71
C CYS A 241 6.27 -21.26 -9.82
N TYR A 242 6.15 -19.97 -9.49
CA TYR A 242 6.81 -18.87 -10.16
C TYR A 242 8.17 -18.68 -9.48
N VAL A 243 9.27 -18.85 -10.23
CA VAL A 243 10.61 -18.97 -9.63
C VAL A 243 11.42 -17.70 -9.88
N VAL A 244 11.80 -17.03 -8.80
CA VAL A 244 12.68 -15.86 -8.80
C VAL A 244 14.12 -16.30 -8.60
N GLY A 245 15.03 -15.81 -9.41
CA GLY A 245 16.46 -16.05 -9.27
C GLY A 245 17.18 -14.89 -8.63
N GLY A 246 17.72 -15.05 -7.42
CA GLY A 246 18.73 -14.16 -6.86
C GLY A 246 20.09 -14.53 -7.44
N VAL A 247 20.55 -13.77 -8.41
CA VAL A 247 21.70 -14.11 -9.27
C VAL A 247 22.86 -13.11 -9.10
N PRO A 248 24.08 -13.43 -9.56
CA PRO A 248 25.19 -12.49 -9.54
C PRO A 248 24.87 -11.20 -10.30
N THR A 249 25.55 -10.12 -9.97
CA THR A 249 25.42 -8.84 -10.70
C THR A 249 25.69 -9.01 -12.21
N TRP A 250 26.76 -9.74 -12.53
CA TRP A 250 27.24 -9.90 -13.92
C TRP A 250 26.72 -11.19 -14.58
N TRP A 251 25.49 -11.60 -14.20
CA TRP A 251 24.81 -12.78 -14.72
C TRP A 251 24.74 -12.82 -16.25
N ARG A 252 24.51 -11.67 -16.88
CA ARG A 252 24.34 -11.53 -18.34
C ARG A 252 25.67 -11.76 -19.08
N THR A 253 26.78 -11.29 -18.53
CA THR A 253 28.11 -11.41 -19.15
C THR A 253 28.87 -12.66 -18.72
N GLY A 254 28.49 -13.27 -17.61
CA GLY A 254 29.13 -14.52 -17.12
C GLY A 254 30.57 -14.32 -16.68
N ASP A 255 30.90 -13.13 -16.14
CA ASP A 255 32.24 -12.77 -15.67
C ASP A 255 32.19 -12.21 -14.24
N ARG A 256 33.34 -11.80 -13.68
CA ARG A 256 33.51 -11.19 -12.35
C ARG A 256 32.89 -12.05 -11.22
N ASP A 257 31.74 -11.61 -10.66
CA ASP A 257 31.02 -12.35 -9.61
C ASP A 257 30.12 -13.47 -10.17
N SER A 258 29.98 -13.58 -11.49
CA SER A 258 29.23 -14.64 -12.16
C SER A 258 30.16 -15.67 -12.80
N ARG A 259 29.84 -16.94 -12.62
CA ARG A 259 30.57 -18.02 -13.30
C ARG A 259 30.17 -18.13 -14.78
N PRO A 260 31.11 -18.42 -15.69
CA PRO A 260 30.80 -18.71 -17.10
C PRO A 260 29.95 -19.98 -17.23
N GLY A 261 29.13 -20.05 -18.28
CA GLY A 261 28.32 -21.24 -18.60
C GLY A 261 27.00 -21.35 -17.84
N PHE A 262 26.58 -20.31 -17.09
CA PHE A 262 25.33 -20.31 -16.31
C PHE A 262 24.15 -19.61 -17.03
N SER A 263 24.33 -19.11 -18.25
CA SER A 263 23.24 -18.39 -18.97
C SER A 263 21.96 -19.22 -19.09
N GLY A 264 22.05 -20.54 -19.33
CA GLY A 264 20.90 -21.43 -19.37
C GLY A 264 20.17 -21.57 -18.02
N VAL A 265 20.88 -21.44 -16.89
CA VAL A 265 20.27 -21.39 -15.55
C VAL A 265 19.52 -20.10 -15.36
N TYR A 266 20.13 -18.95 -15.73
CA TYR A 266 19.52 -17.65 -15.56
C TYR A 266 18.28 -17.48 -16.44
N HIS A 267 18.33 -17.94 -17.69
CA HIS A 267 17.18 -17.89 -18.60
C HIS A 267 16.06 -18.89 -18.24
N ALA A 268 16.30 -19.83 -17.31
CA ALA A 268 15.26 -20.74 -16.83
C ALA A 268 14.36 -20.13 -15.76
N PHE A 269 14.75 -19.03 -15.12
CA PHE A 269 13.91 -18.34 -14.13
C PHE A 269 12.71 -17.62 -14.76
N ASP A 270 11.66 -17.40 -13.99
CA ASP A 270 10.53 -16.56 -14.40
C ASP A 270 10.82 -15.06 -14.13
N MET A 271 11.68 -14.77 -13.13
CA MET A 271 12.12 -13.41 -12.77
C MET A 271 13.58 -13.45 -12.32
N LEU A 272 14.36 -12.43 -12.66
CA LEU A 272 15.72 -12.26 -12.18
C LEU A 272 15.85 -11.07 -11.24
N SER A 273 16.55 -11.28 -10.12
CA SER A 273 16.87 -10.28 -9.11
C SER A 273 18.40 -10.26 -8.90
N PRO A 274 19.15 -9.49 -9.73
CA PRO A 274 20.60 -9.42 -9.62
C PRO A 274 21.04 -8.74 -8.32
N TRP A 275 22.05 -9.31 -7.67
CA TRP A 275 22.56 -8.85 -6.39
C TRP A 275 23.66 -7.82 -6.56
N MET A 276 23.40 -6.57 -6.18
CA MET A 276 24.36 -5.48 -6.34
C MET A 276 25.00 -4.98 -5.02
N VAL A 277 24.61 -5.55 -3.89
CA VAL A 277 25.16 -5.18 -2.59
C VAL A 277 26.68 -5.43 -2.58
N GLY A 278 27.45 -4.42 -2.14
CA GLY A 278 28.91 -4.46 -2.18
C GLY A 278 29.53 -4.19 -3.57
N ARG A 279 28.72 -3.85 -4.59
CA ARG A 279 29.19 -3.49 -5.95
C ARG A 279 29.10 -2.00 -6.23
N ILE A 280 28.26 -1.30 -5.49
CA ILE A 280 28.10 0.16 -5.53
C ILE A 280 28.11 0.70 -4.09
N GLY A 281 28.61 1.92 -3.91
CA GLY A 281 28.73 2.54 -2.59
C GLY A 281 28.43 4.03 -2.57
N ASN A 282 28.12 4.64 -3.73
CA ASN A 282 27.83 6.07 -3.85
C ASN A 282 26.94 6.37 -5.06
N VAL A 283 26.52 7.63 -5.17
CA VAL A 283 25.66 8.11 -6.27
C VAL A 283 26.26 7.90 -7.66
N GLY A 284 27.58 8.12 -7.80
CA GLY A 284 28.28 7.91 -9.08
C GLY A 284 28.30 6.46 -9.53
N ASP A 285 28.52 5.54 -8.57
CA ASP A 285 28.44 4.11 -8.84
C ASP A 285 27.04 3.70 -9.27
N ALA A 286 25.99 4.23 -8.62
CA ALA A 286 24.60 3.97 -9.00
C ALA A 286 24.30 4.41 -10.43
N ASP A 287 24.82 5.57 -10.86
CA ASP A 287 24.68 6.05 -12.24
C ASP A 287 25.45 5.21 -13.27
N ASN A 288 26.64 4.77 -12.91
CA ASN A 288 27.40 3.84 -13.74
C ASN A 288 26.64 2.51 -13.91
N PHE A 289 26.09 1.97 -12.81
CA PHE A 289 25.31 0.72 -12.82
C PHE A 289 24.07 0.81 -13.68
N TYR A 290 23.40 1.97 -13.68
CA TYR A 290 22.29 2.21 -14.60
C TYR A 290 22.66 1.88 -16.05
N SER A 291 23.83 2.33 -16.50
CA SER A 291 24.29 2.18 -17.88
C SER A 291 24.86 0.81 -18.20
N VAL A 292 25.63 0.20 -17.28
CA VAL A 292 26.39 -1.01 -17.56
C VAL A 292 25.70 -2.29 -17.13
N ALA A 293 24.74 -2.21 -16.20
CA ALA A 293 23.97 -3.34 -15.68
C ALA A 293 22.47 -3.18 -15.92
N THR A 294 21.79 -2.20 -15.28
CA THR A 294 20.33 -2.11 -15.25
C THR A 294 19.69 -2.07 -16.64
N VAL A 295 20.12 -1.16 -17.51
CA VAL A 295 19.53 -1.02 -18.87
C VAL A 295 19.80 -2.24 -19.74
N PRO A 296 21.04 -2.77 -19.82
CA PRO A 296 21.31 -3.99 -20.59
C PRO A 296 20.61 -5.24 -20.03
N ASP A 297 20.53 -5.39 -18.71
CA ASP A 297 19.85 -6.53 -18.07
C ASP A 297 18.34 -6.49 -18.35
N LEU A 298 17.73 -5.31 -18.29
CA LEU A 298 16.30 -5.14 -18.61
C LEU A 298 16.01 -5.51 -20.07
N ALA A 299 16.91 -5.15 -21.00
CA ALA A 299 16.78 -5.51 -22.41
C ALA A 299 16.93 -7.02 -22.65
N GLU A 300 17.89 -7.66 -21.97
CA GLU A 300 18.07 -9.11 -22.02
C GLU A 300 16.87 -9.86 -21.44
N CYS A 301 16.38 -9.45 -20.26
CA CYS A 301 15.19 -10.05 -19.65
C CYS A 301 13.97 -9.91 -20.57
N ALA A 302 13.75 -8.75 -21.17
CA ALA A 302 12.67 -8.53 -22.13
C ALA A 302 12.77 -9.44 -23.37
N ALA A 303 13.97 -9.64 -23.90
CA ALA A 303 14.22 -10.51 -25.06
C ALA A 303 13.89 -11.98 -24.77
N TRP A 304 14.05 -12.41 -23.52
CA TRP A 304 13.79 -13.78 -23.07
C TRP A 304 12.42 -13.97 -22.41
N GLY A 305 11.59 -12.92 -22.28
CA GLY A 305 10.31 -12.99 -21.61
C GLY A 305 10.43 -13.28 -20.11
N ILE A 306 11.46 -12.75 -19.47
CA ILE A 306 11.77 -12.90 -18.04
C ILE A 306 11.45 -11.57 -17.34
N ASP A 307 10.81 -11.61 -16.18
CA ASP A 307 10.59 -10.42 -15.37
C ASP A 307 11.90 -9.97 -14.68
N TYR A 308 12.03 -8.67 -14.40
CA TYR A 308 13.24 -8.07 -13.84
C TYR A 308 12.96 -7.33 -12.54
N GLN A 309 13.67 -7.69 -11.47
CA GLN A 309 13.54 -7.11 -10.13
C GLN A 309 14.92 -6.78 -9.57
N PRO A 310 15.55 -5.66 -10.01
CA PRO A 310 16.86 -5.27 -9.51
C PRO A 310 16.83 -4.92 -8.02
N CYS A 311 17.98 -5.08 -7.37
CA CYS A 311 18.17 -4.72 -5.98
C CYS A 311 18.32 -3.20 -5.81
N VAL A 312 17.76 -2.67 -4.72
CA VAL A 312 18.01 -1.32 -4.19
C VAL A 312 18.42 -1.44 -2.73
N LEU A 313 19.45 -0.74 -2.32
CA LEU A 313 19.93 -0.77 -0.94
C LEU A 313 20.06 0.63 -0.35
N PRO A 314 19.82 0.79 0.97
CA PRO A 314 19.98 2.08 1.64
C PRO A 314 21.46 2.49 1.77
N GLY A 315 22.38 1.53 1.72
CA GLY A 315 23.79 1.66 2.03
C GLY A 315 24.11 1.31 3.48
N GLY A 316 25.34 0.91 3.74
CA GLY A 316 25.84 0.62 5.08
C GLY A 316 25.98 1.89 5.92
N VAL A 317 25.38 1.90 7.13
CA VAL A 317 25.56 3.01 8.10
C VAL A 317 27.04 3.13 8.48
N GLY A 318 27.71 2.00 8.75
CA GLY A 318 29.12 1.97 9.13
C GLY A 318 30.09 2.42 8.05
N ASP A 319 29.70 2.31 6.80
CA ASP A 319 30.52 2.68 5.64
C ASP A 319 30.21 4.10 5.13
N ARG A 320 29.29 4.82 5.79
CA ARG A 320 28.80 6.16 5.42
C ARG A 320 28.29 6.26 3.98
N GLN A 321 27.72 5.16 3.48
CA GLN A 321 27.22 5.09 2.10
C GLN A 321 25.85 5.76 1.94
N ARG A 322 25.12 5.90 3.03
CA ARG A 322 23.71 6.34 3.00
C ARG A 322 23.51 7.74 2.46
N ALA A 323 24.47 8.64 2.70
CA ALA A 323 24.39 10.06 2.32
C ALA A 323 22.98 10.62 2.60
N HIS A 324 22.51 10.45 3.86
CA HIS A 324 21.17 10.82 4.31
C HIS A 324 20.05 10.51 3.30
N GLY A 325 20.15 9.36 2.60
CA GLY A 325 19.16 8.83 1.67
C GLY A 325 19.41 9.14 0.19
N ASP A 326 20.35 10.01 -0.15
CA ASP A 326 20.61 10.37 -1.56
C ASP A 326 21.13 9.19 -2.37
N PHE A 327 21.91 8.29 -1.76
CA PHE A 327 22.38 7.07 -2.40
C PHE A 327 21.22 6.12 -2.77
N MET A 328 20.30 5.87 -1.84
CA MET A 328 19.14 5.03 -2.08
C MET A 328 18.18 5.67 -3.09
N TRP A 329 17.95 6.99 -2.97
CA TRP A 329 17.08 7.70 -3.89
C TRP A 329 17.60 7.68 -5.33
N ARG A 330 18.93 7.83 -5.52
CA ARG A 330 19.54 7.75 -6.86
C ARG A 330 19.28 6.41 -7.53
N GLN A 331 19.31 5.32 -6.77
CA GLN A 331 18.97 4.00 -7.29
C GLN A 331 17.50 3.94 -7.71
N PHE A 332 16.56 4.39 -6.88
CA PHE A 332 15.15 4.47 -7.26
C PHE A 332 14.92 5.32 -8.50
N TYR A 333 15.56 6.49 -8.59
CA TYR A 333 15.49 7.35 -9.78
C TYR A 333 16.01 6.62 -11.02
N ASN A 334 17.11 5.92 -10.92
CA ASN A 334 17.70 5.14 -12.02
C ASN A 334 16.77 4.00 -12.46
N MET A 335 16.12 3.32 -11.55
CA MET A 335 15.11 2.30 -11.87
C MET A 335 13.89 2.94 -12.55
N GLY A 336 13.38 4.05 -12.01
CA GLY A 336 12.24 4.76 -12.59
C GLY A 336 12.48 5.25 -14.03
N ARG A 337 13.64 5.86 -14.30
CA ARG A 337 13.98 6.32 -15.66
C ARG A 337 14.29 5.18 -16.65
N ALA A 338 14.65 4.00 -16.14
CA ALA A 338 14.80 2.78 -16.96
C ALA A 338 13.45 2.12 -17.27
N GLY A 339 12.35 2.51 -16.59
CA GLY A 339 11.05 1.86 -16.71
C GLY A 339 10.93 0.57 -15.91
N VAL A 340 11.81 0.35 -14.93
CA VAL A 340 11.72 -0.79 -14.00
C VAL A 340 10.52 -0.60 -13.08
N ALA A 341 9.63 -1.60 -13.02
CA ALA A 341 8.42 -1.55 -12.21
C ALA A 341 8.54 -2.31 -10.87
N SER A 342 9.51 -3.21 -10.74
CA SER A 342 9.67 -4.09 -9.57
C SER A 342 11.06 -3.93 -8.99
N VAL A 343 11.18 -3.84 -7.66
CA VAL A 343 12.48 -3.75 -6.99
C VAL A 343 12.52 -4.66 -5.78
N TYR A 344 13.73 -5.12 -5.44
CA TYR A 344 14.04 -5.82 -4.20
C TYR A 344 14.87 -4.93 -3.30
N ILE A 345 14.42 -4.68 -2.07
CA ILE A 345 15.16 -3.88 -1.09
C ILE A 345 16.03 -4.79 -0.24
N SER A 346 17.29 -4.54 -0.22
CA SER A 346 18.29 -5.23 0.62
C SER A 346 18.73 -4.29 1.73
N MET A 347 18.29 -4.48 2.99
CA MET A 347 17.36 -5.46 3.57
C MET A 347 16.37 -4.74 4.47
N PHE A 348 15.31 -5.40 4.93
CA PHE A 348 14.41 -4.81 5.92
C PHE A 348 15.10 -4.70 7.30
N ASP A 349 15.65 -5.79 7.83
CA ASP A 349 16.06 -5.95 9.23
C ASP A 349 17.53 -6.37 9.45
N GLU A 350 18.46 -5.99 8.61
CA GLU A 350 19.86 -6.44 8.67
C GLU A 350 20.76 -5.50 9.49
N TYR A 351 20.51 -5.39 10.81
CA TYR A 351 21.25 -4.51 11.74
C TYR A 351 22.73 -4.89 11.94
N ASN A 352 23.08 -6.15 11.71
CA ASN A 352 24.45 -6.67 11.82
C ASN A 352 25.38 -6.13 10.73
N GLU A 353 24.86 -5.80 9.55
CA GLU A 353 25.61 -5.15 8.47
C GLU A 353 25.33 -3.66 8.36
N GLY A 354 24.29 -3.17 9.05
CA GLY A 354 23.93 -1.76 9.06
C GLY A 354 23.26 -1.28 7.77
N ASN A 355 22.68 -2.18 6.97
CA ASN A 355 21.98 -1.87 5.71
C ASN A 355 20.46 -2.02 5.80
N GLN A 356 19.90 -2.13 7.00
CA GLN A 356 18.46 -2.22 7.23
C GLN A 356 17.72 -0.93 6.85
N ILE A 357 16.43 -1.06 6.46
CA ILE A 357 15.49 0.07 6.33
C ILE A 357 14.54 0.18 7.53
N ALA A 358 14.43 -0.85 8.37
CA ALA A 358 13.64 -0.84 9.59
C ALA A 358 14.09 0.26 10.55
N LYS A 359 13.19 0.68 11.44
CA LYS A 359 13.44 1.80 12.34
C LYS A 359 14.72 1.63 13.12
N THR A 360 15.59 2.64 13.01
CA THR A 360 16.91 2.69 13.61
C THR A 360 17.02 3.93 14.50
N ALA A 361 17.82 3.92 15.55
CA ALA A 361 18.04 5.05 16.42
C ALA A 361 18.36 6.32 15.61
N GLU A 362 17.66 7.40 15.92
CA GLU A 362 17.77 8.69 15.22
C GLU A 362 19.12 9.37 15.48
N SER A 363 19.58 9.26 16.74
CA SER A 363 20.80 9.91 17.23
C SER A 363 21.41 9.12 18.39
N GLN A 364 22.59 9.54 18.82
CA GLN A 364 23.29 8.95 19.98
C GLN A 364 22.52 9.04 21.30
N VAL A 365 21.49 9.87 21.39
CA VAL A 365 20.56 9.92 22.54
C VAL A 365 19.82 8.59 22.72
N TRP A 366 19.59 7.85 21.63
CA TRP A 366 18.89 6.56 21.59
C TRP A 366 19.83 5.36 21.45
N VAL A 367 21.14 5.54 21.55
CA VAL A 367 22.17 4.50 21.46
C VAL A 367 22.81 4.27 22.83
N PRO A 368 23.22 3.04 23.20
CA PRO A 368 23.93 2.80 24.45
C PRO A 368 25.22 3.60 24.52
N THR A 369 25.42 4.33 25.62
CA THR A 369 26.59 5.17 25.82
C THR A 369 27.88 4.36 25.80
N GLY A 370 28.90 4.87 25.08
CA GLY A 370 30.20 4.21 24.97
C GLY A 370 30.19 2.87 24.18
N SER A 371 29.11 2.54 23.49
CA SER A 371 29.01 1.26 22.73
C SER A 371 29.79 1.29 21.42
N GLY A 372 30.04 2.47 20.83
CA GLY A 372 30.54 2.60 19.46
C GLY A 372 29.53 2.24 18.36
N LEU A 373 28.28 1.94 18.73
CA LEU A 373 27.20 1.69 17.78
C LEU A 373 26.70 3.00 17.15
N LEU A 374 26.16 2.91 15.95
CA LEU A 374 25.75 4.06 15.14
C LEU A 374 24.25 4.32 15.23
N ALA A 375 23.90 5.57 14.96
CA ALA A 375 22.55 6.04 14.72
C ALA A 375 22.44 6.58 13.28
N LEU A 376 21.25 7.03 12.87
CA LEU A 376 21.02 7.54 11.52
C LEU A 376 21.66 8.89 11.24
N ASP A 377 21.99 9.65 12.28
CA ASP A 377 22.67 10.95 12.20
C ASP A 377 24.20 10.84 12.12
N GLU A 378 24.75 9.69 11.71
CA GLU A 378 26.19 9.40 11.69
C GLU A 378 27.00 10.34 10.80
N ASP A 379 26.40 10.96 9.80
CA ASP A 379 26.99 11.95 8.89
C ASP A 379 26.75 13.40 9.34
N GLY A 380 26.10 13.60 10.49
CA GLY A 380 25.73 14.91 11.02
C GLY A 380 24.36 15.43 10.54
N THR A 381 23.68 14.68 9.69
CA THR A 381 22.33 15.03 9.24
C THR A 381 21.28 14.35 10.12
N ALA A 382 20.39 15.14 10.75
CA ALA A 382 19.30 14.60 11.53
C ALA A 382 18.34 13.77 10.64
N CYS A 383 18.04 12.54 11.08
CA CYS A 383 17.11 11.63 10.39
C CYS A 383 16.14 11.04 11.40
N SER A 384 14.84 11.03 11.09
CA SER A 384 13.87 10.31 11.91
C SER A 384 14.08 8.80 11.81
N SER A 385 13.68 8.05 12.84
CA SER A 385 13.92 6.60 12.92
C SER A 385 13.31 5.83 11.75
N ASP A 386 12.21 6.33 11.18
CA ASP A 386 11.44 5.74 10.07
C ASP A 386 11.87 6.23 8.68
N TYR A 387 12.91 7.07 8.62
CA TYR A 387 13.28 7.78 7.39
C TYR A 387 13.43 6.85 6.18
N TYR A 388 14.12 5.72 6.32
CA TYR A 388 14.35 4.78 5.22
C TYR A 388 13.11 3.98 4.83
N LEU A 389 12.15 3.80 5.74
CA LEU A 389 10.82 3.27 5.41
C LEU A 389 10.02 4.26 4.55
N ARG A 390 10.00 5.55 4.93
CA ARG A 390 9.36 6.62 4.15
C ARG A 390 9.98 6.77 2.77
N LEU A 391 11.30 6.76 2.70
CA LEU A 391 12.07 6.85 1.45
C LEU A 391 11.75 5.66 0.52
N THR A 392 11.66 4.45 1.07
CA THR A 392 11.24 3.25 0.34
C THR A 392 9.82 3.41 -0.20
N GLY A 393 8.91 3.95 0.60
CA GLY A 393 7.52 4.22 0.18
C GLY A 393 7.45 5.21 -0.99
N ASP A 394 8.20 6.31 -0.93
CA ASP A 394 8.26 7.30 -2.00
C ASP A 394 8.88 6.72 -3.27
N GLY A 395 9.96 5.94 -3.15
CA GLY A 395 10.54 5.20 -4.26
C GLY A 395 9.53 4.24 -4.90
N GLY A 396 8.80 3.49 -4.09
CA GLY A 396 7.73 2.60 -4.56
C GLY A 396 6.60 3.35 -5.29
N ARG A 397 6.18 4.51 -4.78
CA ARG A 397 5.18 5.36 -5.45
C ARG A 397 5.67 5.88 -6.80
N MET A 398 6.95 6.24 -6.89
CA MET A 398 7.57 6.68 -8.16
C MET A 398 7.57 5.54 -9.19
N LEU A 399 8.00 4.33 -8.80
CA LEU A 399 8.04 3.18 -9.70
C LEU A 399 6.64 2.73 -10.16
N LYS A 400 5.62 2.92 -9.30
CA LYS A 400 4.21 2.64 -9.62
C LYS A 400 3.52 3.79 -10.42
N GLY A 401 4.26 4.84 -10.79
CA GLY A 401 3.73 5.99 -11.52
C GLY A 401 2.78 6.89 -10.72
N GLN A 402 2.76 6.76 -9.40
CA GLN A 402 1.91 7.56 -8.50
C GLN A 402 2.51 8.94 -8.21
N ILE A 403 3.81 9.10 -8.39
CA ILE A 403 4.52 10.37 -8.42
C ILE A 403 5.45 10.41 -9.63
N ALA A 404 5.81 11.60 -10.09
CA ALA A 404 6.69 11.77 -11.24
C ALA A 404 8.10 11.21 -10.98
N VAL A 405 8.74 10.70 -12.04
CA VAL A 405 10.15 10.29 -11.98
C VAL A 405 11.01 11.53 -11.78
N THR A 406 11.71 11.62 -10.67
CA THR A 406 12.51 12.79 -10.29
C THR A 406 13.83 12.39 -9.64
N ALA A 407 14.91 13.08 -10.02
CA ALA A 407 16.22 12.94 -9.39
C ALA A 407 16.28 13.64 -8.01
N VAL A 408 15.36 14.58 -7.77
CA VAL A 408 15.25 15.28 -6.48
C VAL A 408 14.46 14.39 -5.51
N ARG A 409 15.10 14.06 -4.39
CA ARG A 409 14.49 13.24 -3.32
C ARG A 409 13.33 14.01 -2.66
N PRO A 410 12.09 13.50 -2.70
CA PRO A 410 10.94 14.19 -2.10
C PRO A 410 10.88 13.99 -0.57
N THR A 411 11.49 12.91 -0.06
CA THR A 411 11.44 12.55 1.35
C THR A 411 12.40 13.40 2.18
N SER A 412 11.88 14.21 3.09
CA SER A 412 12.73 14.89 4.08
C SER A 412 13.34 13.87 5.08
N PRO A 413 14.62 13.99 5.45
CA PRO A 413 15.23 13.13 6.46
C PRO A 413 14.52 13.18 7.81
N VAL A 414 13.99 14.33 8.20
CA VAL A 414 13.19 14.49 9.43
C VAL A 414 11.73 14.73 9.07
N ILE A 415 10.81 14.09 9.77
CA ILE A 415 9.40 14.48 9.72
C ILE A 415 9.31 15.83 10.42
N GLY A 416 8.96 16.89 9.66
CA GLY A 416 8.79 18.22 10.21
C GLY A 416 10.05 18.71 10.93
N GLY A 417 11.19 18.74 10.25
CA GLY A 417 12.46 19.20 10.81
C GLY A 417 12.32 20.59 11.38
N GLY A 418 12.15 20.69 12.70
CA GLY A 418 12.05 21.93 13.44
C GLY A 418 10.68 22.56 13.55
N ASP A 419 9.61 21.97 13.02
CA ASP A 419 8.28 22.52 13.26
C ASP A 419 7.81 22.18 14.67
N THR A 420 7.92 23.15 15.55
CA THR A 420 7.38 23.12 16.91
C THR A 420 6.18 24.06 17.04
N VAL A 421 5.74 24.68 15.95
CA VAL A 421 4.64 25.63 15.89
C VAL A 421 3.41 24.92 15.36
N PRO A 422 2.41 24.58 16.19
CA PRO A 422 1.19 23.98 15.68
C PRO A 422 0.47 24.90 14.70
N PRO A 423 -0.35 24.37 13.77
CA PRO A 423 -1.14 25.19 12.86
C PRO A 423 -2.02 26.19 13.61
N ALA A 424 -2.34 27.28 12.95
CA ALA A 424 -3.38 28.18 13.42
C ALA A 424 -4.72 27.43 13.58
N ALA A 425 -5.50 27.77 14.61
CA ALA A 425 -6.82 27.16 14.80
C ALA A 425 -7.71 27.42 13.56
N PRO A 426 -8.52 26.44 13.11
CA PRO A 426 -9.48 26.65 12.04
C PRO A 426 -10.47 27.78 12.41
N GLY A 427 -10.57 28.78 11.55
CA GLY A 427 -11.45 29.92 11.77
C GLY A 427 -12.86 29.71 11.22
N ASN A 428 -13.80 30.52 11.69
CA ASN A 428 -15.13 30.65 11.09
C ASN A 428 -15.88 29.30 10.93
N LEU A 429 -15.76 28.44 11.96
CA LEU A 429 -16.55 27.21 11.99
C LEU A 429 -18.05 27.55 12.06
N ARG A 430 -18.80 27.01 11.14
CA ARG A 430 -20.26 27.26 11.03
C ARG A 430 -20.97 26.02 10.52
N VAL A 431 -22.26 25.97 10.79
CA VAL A 431 -23.18 25.00 10.20
C VAL A 431 -23.72 25.56 8.88
N THR A 432 -23.65 24.78 7.82
CA THR A 432 -24.12 25.15 6.47
C THR A 432 -25.37 24.39 6.04
N ALA A 433 -25.63 23.22 6.63
CA ALA A 433 -26.85 22.46 6.42
C ALA A 433 -27.19 21.63 7.66
N VAL A 434 -28.47 21.46 7.92
CA VAL A 434 -29.02 20.61 9.00
C VAL A 434 -30.19 19.81 8.46
N SER A 435 -30.19 18.50 8.75
CA SER A 435 -31.35 17.62 8.56
C SER A 435 -31.77 17.01 9.92
N ASP A 436 -32.66 16.06 9.89
CA ASP A 436 -33.06 15.29 11.05
C ASP A 436 -31.98 14.27 11.49
N THR A 437 -31.08 13.86 10.57
CA THR A 437 -30.06 12.85 10.83
C THR A 437 -28.64 13.30 10.50
N SER A 438 -28.45 14.55 10.05
CA SER A 438 -27.11 15.03 9.65
C SER A 438 -26.93 16.52 9.91
N VAL A 439 -25.65 16.92 10.06
CA VAL A 439 -25.18 18.29 10.15
C VAL A 439 -23.97 18.47 9.24
N THR A 440 -23.99 19.48 8.36
CA THR A 440 -22.83 19.85 7.54
C THR A 440 -22.13 21.05 8.16
N LEU A 441 -20.83 20.86 8.42
CA LEU A 441 -19.91 21.86 8.96
C LEU A 441 -19.04 22.43 7.85
N ALA A 442 -18.68 23.70 7.96
CA ALA A 442 -17.68 24.37 7.13
C ALA A 442 -16.82 25.30 7.98
N TRP A 443 -15.55 25.46 7.60
CA TRP A 443 -14.58 26.31 8.30
C TRP A 443 -13.66 27.01 7.31
N SER A 444 -12.90 28.01 7.77
CA SER A 444 -11.85 28.63 6.99
C SER A 444 -10.55 27.82 7.13
N ALA A 445 -9.80 27.69 6.04
CA ALA A 445 -8.52 26.98 6.03
C ALA A 445 -7.56 27.59 7.07
N SER A 446 -6.84 26.70 7.78
CA SER A 446 -5.76 27.07 8.68
C SER A 446 -4.48 27.39 7.91
N THR A 447 -3.60 28.17 8.52
CA THR A 447 -2.23 28.43 8.05
C THR A 447 -1.24 27.81 8.99
N ASP A 448 -0.08 27.44 8.44
CA ASP A 448 1.04 26.86 9.17
C ASP A 448 2.36 27.24 8.47
N ASN A 449 3.46 27.28 9.22
CA ASN A 449 4.79 27.67 8.71
C ASN A 449 5.43 26.61 7.80
N VAL A 450 5.01 25.32 7.93
CA VAL A 450 5.50 24.22 7.09
C VAL A 450 4.38 23.68 6.20
N GLY A 451 3.16 23.58 6.75
CA GLY A 451 1.96 23.21 6.00
C GLY A 451 0.97 22.39 6.81
N VAL A 452 -0.31 22.65 6.54
CA VAL A 452 -1.44 21.91 7.13
C VAL A 452 -1.56 20.56 6.42
N ALA A 453 -1.61 19.46 7.17
CA ALA A 453 -1.81 18.10 6.67
C ALA A 453 -3.29 17.74 6.54
N GLY A 454 -4.14 18.27 7.45
CA GLY A 454 -5.56 17.95 7.46
C GLY A 454 -6.31 18.55 8.63
N TYR A 455 -7.57 18.14 8.75
CA TYR A 455 -8.44 18.57 9.84
C TYR A 455 -9.06 17.38 10.55
N ARG A 456 -9.19 17.47 11.89
CA ARG A 456 -9.89 16.53 12.77
C ARG A 456 -11.17 17.18 13.27
N ILE A 457 -12.28 16.54 13.03
CA ILE A 457 -13.60 16.97 13.47
C ILE A 457 -13.96 16.25 14.77
N ARG A 458 -14.41 16.99 15.78
CA ARG A 458 -14.77 16.44 17.08
C ARG A 458 -16.20 16.78 17.45
N ARG A 459 -16.86 15.90 18.20
CA ARG A 459 -18.19 16.08 18.79
C ARG A 459 -18.07 16.03 20.31
N PHE A 460 -18.82 16.87 20.99
CA PHE A 460 -18.89 16.89 22.44
C PHE A 460 -20.01 15.98 22.96
N VAL A 461 -19.64 15.09 23.89
CA VAL A 461 -20.57 14.22 24.60
C VAL A 461 -20.27 14.35 26.11
N GLY A 462 -21.24 14.85 26.89
CA GLY A 462 -21.02 15.08 28.32
C GLY A 462 -19.88 16.04 28.65
N GLY A 463 -19.60 17.01 27.77
CA GLY A 463 -18.49 17.95 27.92
C GLY A 463 -17.13 17.44 27.40
N THR A 464 -17.03 16.17 27.00
CA THR A 464 -15.80 15.57 26.46
C THR A 464 -15.81 15.61 24.94
N ALA A 465 -14.71 16.12 24.33
CA ALA A 465 -14.51 16.16 22.88
C ALA A 465 -14.05 14.79 22.37
N THR A 466 -14.82 14.18 21.48
CA THR A 466 -14.51 12.89 20.84
C THR A 466 -14.32 13.08 19.33
N PRO A 467 -13.20 12.61 18.73
CA PRO A 467 -13.03 12.63 17.27
C PRO A 467 -14.11 11.81 16.57
N ILE A 468 -14.70 12.37 15.51
CA ILE A 468 -15.76 11.72 14.70
C ILE A 468 -15.39 11.64 13.21
N GLY A 469 -14.30 12.28 12.79
CA GLY A 469 -13.82 12.22 11.41
C GLY A 469 -12.56 13.03 11.20
N ALA A 470 -11.93 12.81 10.05
CA ALA A 470 -10.79 13.59 9.59
C ALA A 470 -10.86 13.77 8.07
N VAL A 471 -10.34 14.90 7.58
CA VAL A 471 -10.29 15.24 6.15
C VAL A 471 -8.91 15.82 5.79
N ALA A 472 -8.54 15.76 4.51
CA ALA A 472 -7.30 16.34 3.99
C ALA A 472 -7.30 17.89 4.09
N ALA A 473 -6.12 18.50 4.02
CA ALA A 473 -5.92 19.95 4.12
C ALA A 473 -6.74 20.80 3.12
N SER A 474 -6.99 20.26 1.93
CA SER A 474 -7.77 20.93 0.89
C SER A 474 -9.28 20.92 1.14
N VAL A 475 -9.76 20.13 2.10
CA VAL A 475 -11.18 19.96 2.41
C VAL A 475 -11.53 20.76 3.65
N THR A 476 -12.42 21.74 3.51
CA THR A 476 -12.88 22.63 4.59
C THR A 476 -14.36 22.48 4.93
N THR A 477 -14.93 21.31 4.60
CA THR A 477 -16.31 20.93 4.91
C THR A 477 -16.37 19.49 5.39
N PHE A 478 -17.35 19.17 6.25
CA PHE A 478 -17.58 17.79 6.69
C PHE A 478 -19.06 17.60 7.05
N THR A 479 -19.66 16.51 6.58
CA THR A 479 -21.04 16.15 6.94
C THR A 479 -21.03 15.04 7.98
N VAL A 480 -21.52 15.35 9.17
CA VAL A 480 -21.77 14.38 10.25
C VAL A 480 -23.11 13.72 9.99
N THR A 481 -23.14 12.40 9.92
CA THR A 481 -24.36 11.61 9.68
C THR A 481 -24.68 10.69 10.87
N GLY A 482 -25.86 10.05 10.86
CA GLY A 482 -26.27 9.11 11.92
C GLY A 482 -26.64 9.79 13.23
N LEU A 483 -27.06 11.05 13.16
CA LEU A 483 -27.52 11.83 14.31
C LEU A 483 -29.00 11.54 14.63
N ALA A 484 -29.38 11.67 15.88
CA ALA A 484 -30.79 11.59 16.28
C ALA A 484 -31.51 12.91 15.95
N ALA A 485 -32.78 12.82 15.54
CA ALA A 485 -33.62 13.97 15.27
C ALA A 485 -33.92 14.78 16.54
N SER A 486 -34.23 16.06 16.39
CA SER A 486 -34.55 17.00 17.48
C SER A 486 -33.51 17.01 18.60
N SER A 487 -32.24 16.70 18.28
CA SER A 487 -31.16 16.57 19.25
C SER A 487 -30.10 17.62 19.07
N SER A 488 -29.60 18.17 20.17
CA SER A 488 -28.54 19.20 20.14
C SER A 488 -27.17 18.57 20.10
N TYR A 489 -26.30 19.08 19.21
CA TYR A 489 -24.92 18.63 19.02
C TYR A 489 -23.98 19.82 19.00
N THR A 490 -22.82 19.64 19.66
CA THR A 490 -21.75 20.64 19.66
C THR A 490 -20.50 20.03 18.99
N PHE A 491 -19.89 20.82 18.13
CA PHE A 491 -18.71 20.41 17.35
C PHE A 491 -17.61 21.45 17.44
N ASP A 492 -16.35 21.01 17.29
CA ASP A 492 -15.21 21.84 16.93
C ASP A 492 -14.32 21.12 15.90
N VAL A 493 -13.34 21.85 15.39
CA VAL A 493 -12.36 21.33 14.40
C VAL A 493 -10.97 21.74 14.84
N GLN A 494 -10.01 20.84 14.70
CA GLN A 494 -8.58 21.09 14.88
C GLN A 494 -7.84 20.87 13.56
N ALA A 495 -6.84 21.70 13.26
CA ALA A 495 -5.90 21.45 12.18
C ALA A 495 -4.74 20.60 12.68
N LEU A 496 -4.17 19.81 11.77
CA LEU A 496 -3.00 18.95 11.95
C LEU A 496 -1.95 19.39 10.95
N ASP A 497 -0.68 19.51 11.35
CA ASP A 497 0.43 19.70 10.43
C ASP A 497 1.09 18.37 10.02
N THR A 498 2.07 18.47 9.14
CA THR A 498 2.84 17.31 8.66
C THR A 498 3.84 16.78 9.70
N ALA A 499 4.08 17.54 10.78
CA ALA A 499 4.96 17.17 11.89
C ALA A 499 4.22 16.45 13.02
N GLY A 500 2.90 16.38 12.97
CA GLY A 500 2.05 15.81 14.02
C GLY A 500 1.61 16.83 15.07
N GLY A 501 1.93 18.10 14.90
CA GLY A 501 1.42 19.20 15.71
C GLY A 501 -0.10 19.35 15.52
N VAL A 502 -0.80 19.72 16.59
CA VAL A 502 -2.25 19.87 16.63
C VAL A 502 -2.58 21.28 17.07
N SER A 503 -3.38 21.98 16.27
CA SER A 503 -3.80 23.33 16.59
C SER A 503 -4.65 23.39 17.87
N MET A 504 -4.79 24.59 18.43
CA MET A 504 -5.93 24.89 19.29
C MET A 504 -7.23 24.59 18.52
N PRO A 505 -8.29 24.15 19.20
CA PRO A 505 -9.57 23.94 18.55
C PRO A 505 -10.13 25.26 18.01
N SER A 506 -10.96 25.17 16.96
CA SER A 506 -11.82 26.28 16.54
C SER A 506 -12.77 26.71 17.68
N SER A 507 -13.44 27.85 17.52
CA SER A 507 -14.63 28.10 18.30
C SER A 507 -15.65 26.97 18.10
N GLN A 508 -16.41 26.66 19.18
CA GLN A 508 -17.44 25.63 19.10
C GLN A 508 -18.69 26.17 18.36
N VAL A 509 -19.33 25.26 17.63
CA VAL A 509 -20.65 25.50 17.06
C VAL A 509 -21.63 24.48 17.64
N THR A 510 -22.79 24.98 18.10
CA THR A 510 -23.89 24.14 18.59
C THR A 510 -25.08 24.29 17.65
N THR A 511 -25.70 23.19 17.29
CA THR A 511 -26.90 23.16 16.45
C THR A 511 -27.82 22.03 16.90
N THR A 512 -29.10 22.17 16.58
CA THR A 512 -30.09 21.12 16.83
C THR A 512 -30.54 20.56 15.50
N THR A 513 -30.47 19.22 15.35
CA THR A 513 -31.04 18.55 14.18
C THR A 513 -32.51 18.83 14.05
N SER A 514 -33.00 18.90 12.81
CA SER A 514 -34.42 19.15 12.55
C SER A 514 -35.28 18.12 13.29
N ALA A 515 -36.53 18.52 13.61
CA ALA A 515 -37.51 17.55 14.09
C ALA A 515 -37.60 16.43 13.04
N GLY A 516 -37.55 15.17 13.46
CA GLY A 516 -37.78 14.05 12.56
C GLY A 516 -39.20 14.19 12.00
N GLY A 517 -39.26 14.65 10.75
CA GLY A 517 -40.43 14.34 9.94
C GLY A 517 -40.49 12.83 9.87
N SER A 518 -41.66 12.23 9.97
CA SER A 518 -41.86 10.76 9.87
C SER A 518 -40.89 10.19 8.85
N SER A 519 -40.10 9.19 9.24
CA SER A 519 -39.10 8.54 8.37
C SER A 519 -39.81 8.25 7.06
N MET A 520 -39.48 8.98 5.99
CA MET A 520 -40.14 8.73 4.70
C MET A 520 -39.60 7.39 4.20
N VAL A 521 -40.40 6.36 4.41
CA VAL A 521 -40.12 5.03 3.89
C VAL A 521 -40.27 5.05 2.37
N ASN A 522 -39.39 4.41 1.62
CA ASN A 522 -39.60 4.18 0.19
C ASN A 522 -40.78 3.22 0.01
N VAL A 523 -41.94 3.77 -0.30
CA VAL A 523 -43.21 3.04 -0.41
C VAL A 523 -43.38 2.38 -1.78
N ALA A 524 -42.45 2.61 -2.71
CA ALA A 524 -42.46 2.03 -4.07
C ALA A 524 -41.63 0.73 -4.16
N LEU A 525 -40.80 0.42 -3.16
CA LEU A 525 -39.95 -0.79 -3.19
C LEU A 525 -40.81 -2.06 -3.32
N ASP A 526 -40.44 -2.93 -4.28
CA ASP A 526 -41.12 -4.20 -4.59
C ASP A 526 -42.63 -4.05 -4.94
N ARG A 527 -43.08 -2.84 -5.34
CA ARG A 527 -44.47 -2.61 -5.73
C ARG A 527 -44.72 -2.96 -7.20
N PRO A 528 -45.97 -3.29 -7.56
CA PRO A 528 -46.34 -3.52 -8.97
C PRO A 528 -46.04 -2.30 -9.84
N VAL A 529 -45.27 -2.50 -10.90
CA VAL A 529 -44.87 -1.46 -11.85
C VAL A 529 -45.28 -1.85 -13.26
N THR A 530 -45.79 -0.88 -14.03
CA THR A 530 -46.12 -1.00 -15.45
C THR A 530 -45.48 0.15 -16.22
N ALA A 531 -45.27 -0.03 -17.51
CA ALA A 531 -44.71 0.99 -18.40
C ALA A 531 -45.39 0.99 -19.75
N SER A 532 -45.25 2.09 -20.50
CA SER A 532 -45.72 2.21 -21.88
C SER A 532 -45.05 1.22 -22.83
N SER A 533 -43.78 0.91 -22.56
CA SER A 533 -42.96 -0.05 -23.29
C SER A 533 -41.74 -0.45 -22.45
N CYS A 534 -41.07 -1.52 -22.86
CA CYS A 534 -39.72 -1.85 -22.41
C CYS A 534 -38.94 -2.47 -23.58
N THR A 535 -37.64 -2.49 -23.50
CA THR A 535 -36.75 -3.10 -24.49
C THR A 535 -35.90 -4.19 -23.85
N GLN A 536 -35.71 -5.28 -24.55
CA GLN A 536 -34.90 -6.43 -24.10
C GLN A 536 -35.27 -6.91 -22.67
N SER A 537 -34.27 -7.08 -21.80
CA SER A 537 -34.41 -7.47 -20.39
C SER A 537 -34.60 -6.30 -19.44
N TYR A 538 -34.68 -5.06 -19.94
CA TYR A 538 -34.80 -3.85 -19.13
C TYR A 538 -36.25 -3.59 -18.75
N VAL A 539 -36.80 -4.52 -17.96
CA VAL A 539 -38.23 -4.55 -17.61
C VAL A 539 -38.63 -3.54 -16.56
N PRO A 540 -39.89 -3.12 -16.44
CA PRO A 540 -40.34 -2.13 -15.47
C PRO A 540 -40.01 -2.47 -14.02
N GLY A 541 -40.01 -3.76 -13.64
CA GLY A 541 -39.71 -4.21 -12.28
C GLY A 541 -38.32 -3.81 -11.78
N ASN A 542 -37.36 -3.66 -12.65
CA ASN A 542 -36.00 -3.24 -12.35
C ASN A 542 -35.93 -1.81 -11.73
N ALA A 543 -36.98 -1.02 -11.89
CA ALA A 543 -37.01 0.34 -11.36
C ALA A 543 -37.46 0.43 -9.89
N VAL A 544 -37.81 -0.68 -9.25
CA VAL A 544 -38.31 -0.73 -7.86
C VAL A 544 -37.75 -1.95 -7.09
N ASP A 545 -36.74 -2.65 -7.61
CA ASP A 545 -36.18 -3.87 -7.04
C ASP A 545 -35.12 -3.62 -5.96
N GLY A 546 -34.78 -2.36 -5.70
CA GLY A 546 -33.76 -1.96 -4.72
C GLY A 546 -32.32 -2.13 -5.21
N ASN A 547 -32.12 -2.53 -6.48
CA ASN A 547 -30.80 -2.75 -7.07
C ASN A 547 -30.48 -1.64 -8.09
N VAL A 548 -29.58 -0.75 -7.74
CA VAL A 548 -29.20 0.41 -8.60
C VAL A 548 -28.46 0.00 -9.89
N ASP A 549 -28.01 -1.24 -10.03
CA ASP A 549 -27.31 -1.72 -11.21
C ASP A 549 -28.26 -2.31 -12.28
N THR A 550 -29.49 -2.62 -11.92
CA THR A 550 -30.57 -2.97 -12.84
C THR A 550 -31.35 -1.71 -13.23
N TYR A 551 -32.02 -1.70 -14.40
CA TYR A 551 -32.79 -0.53 -14.81
C TYR A 551 -33.92 -0.92 -15.81
N TRP A 552 -34.93 -0.06 -15.84
CA TRP A 552 -35.92 -0.06 -16.90
C TRP A 552 -35.50 0.87 -18.03
N GLU A 553 -35.73 0.43 -19.28
CA GLU A 553 -35.56 1.24 -20.49
C GLU A 553 -36.78 1.11 -21.39
N SER A 554 -37.31 2.24 -21.84
CA SER A 554 -38.43 2.27 -22.81
C SER A 554 -37.99 1.95 -24.23
N ALA A 555 -38.92 1.78 -25.16
CA ALA A 555 -38.64 1.71 -26.58
C ALA A 555 -37.89 2.97 -27.05
N ASN A 556 -36.85 2.78 -27.88
CA ASN A 556 -36.00 3.86 -28.38
C ASN A 556 -36.73 4.77 -29.35
N SER A 557 -36.40 6.05 -29.31
CA SER A 557 -36.87 7.10 -30.24
C SER A 557 -38.42 7.25 -30.31
N THR A 558 -39.12 6.85 -29.24
CA THR A 558 -40.56 6.87 -29.15
C THR A 558 -41.03 7.61 -27.92
N PHE A 559 -40.89 8.93 -27.91
CA PHE A 559 -41.45 9.77 -26.84
C PHE A 559 -42.83 10.30 -27.18
N PRO A 560 -43.74 10.54 -26.18
CA PRO A 560 -43.54 10.34 -24.75
C PRO A 560 -43.62 8.87 -24.32
N GLN A 561 -42.87 8.53 -23.26
CA GLN A 561 -42.93 7.20 -22.61
C GLN A 561 -43.29 7.38 -21.14
N TRP A 562 -43.85 6.35 -20.50
CA TRP A 562 -44.19 6.44 -19.09
C TRP A 562 -43.81 5.16 -18.32
N LEU A 563 -43.53 5.35 -17.03
CA LEU A 563 -43.32 4.31 -16.02
C LEU A 563 -44.23 4.61 -14.82
N GLN A 564 -45.00 3.62 -14.33
CA GLN A 564 -46.04 3.78 -13.33
C GLN A 564 -45.89 2.76 -12.21
N VAL A 565 -45.96 3.18 -10.95
CA VAL A 565 -45.99 2.33 -9.75
C VAL A 565 -47.35 2.39 -9.08
N ASP A 566 -47.89 1.23 -8.63
CA ASP A 566 -49.06 1.13 -7.75
C ASP A 566 -48.60 0.97 -6.30
N LEU A 567 -48.84 1.97 -5.47
CA LEU A 567 -48.46 2.00 -4.06
C LEU A 567 -49.37 1.11 -3.18
N GLY A 568 -50.39 0.47 -3.76
CA GLY A 568 -51.34 -0.40 -3.09
C GLY A 568 -52.53 0.28 -2.48
N SER A 569 -52.39 1.50 -1.94
CA SER A 569 -53.46 2.36 -1.43
C SER A 569 -53.14 3.82 -1.66
N ALA A 570 -54.17 4.69 -1.59
CA ALA A 570 -53.95 6.12 -1.62
C ALA A 570 -53.23 6.56 -0.34
N MET A 571 -52.10 7.27 -0.50
CA MET A 571 -51.29 7.76 0.63
C MET A 571 -50.66 9.10 0.30
N GLY A 572 -50.27 9.83 1.33
CA GLY A 572 -49.55 11.08 1.19
C GLY A 572 -48.15 10.85 0.64
N VAL A 573 -47.79 11.55 -0.42
CA VAL A 573 -46.46 11.47 -1.07
C VAL A 573 -45.88 12.88 -1.21
N GLY A 574 -44.64 13.06 -0.78
CA GLY A 574 -43.99 14.38 -0.81
C GLY A 574 -42.77 14.45 -1.73
N ARG A 575 -42.15 13.33 -2.03
CA ARG A 575 -40.90 13.32 -2.78
C ARG A 575 -40.74 12.02 -3.62
N VAL A 576 -40.22 12.22 -4.81
CA VAL A 576 -39.76 11.13 -5.70
C VAL A 576 -38.26 11.28 -5.93
N VAL A 577 -37.53 10.22 -5.81
CA VAL A 577 -36.09 10.15 -6.17
C VAL A 577 -35.92 9.14 -7.29
N LEU A 578 -35.35 9.59 -8.38
CA LEU A 578 -34.98 8.77 -9.54
C LEU A 578 -33.47 8.53 -9.52
N ALA A 579 -33.06 7.31 -9.86
CA ALA A 579 -31.65 6.97 -10.04
C ALA A 579 -31.40 6.36 -11.44
N LEU A 580 -30.17 6.50 -11.89
CA LEU A 580 -29.56 5.71 -12.97
C LEU A 580 -28.40 4.90 -12.40
N PRO A 581 -27.93 3.82 -13.06
CA PRO A 581 -26.78 3.07 -12.58
C PRO A 581 -25.56 3.97 -12.33
N PRO A 582 -24.81 3.76 -11.23
CA PRO A 582 -23.77 4.67 -10.78
C PRO A 582 -22.48 4.60 -11.61
N ALA A 583 -22.39 3.63 -12.55
CA ALA A 583 -21.19 3.43 -13.37
C ALA A 583 -20.89 4.64 -14.25
N VAL A 584 -19.60 5.06 -14.31
CA VAL A 584 -19.12 6.21 -15.10
C VAL A 584 -19.49 6.10 -16.59
N ALA A 585 -19.64 4.88 -17.11
CA ALA A 585 -20.07 4.62 -18.49
C ALA A 585 -21.46 5.22 -18.84
N TRP A 586 -22.29 5.53 -17.83
CA TRP A 586 -23.58 6.16 -18.03
C TRP A 586 -23.47 7.65 -18.39
N ALA A 587 -22.36 8.28 -18.25
CA ALA A 587 -22.09 9.68 -18.55
C ALA A 587 -23.19 10.66 -18.05
N ALA A 588 -22.83 11.91 -17.82
CA ALA A 588 -23.78 12.93 -17.40
C ALA A 588 -24.86 13.15 -18.48
N ARG A 589 -26.15 13.16 -18.07
CA ARG A 589 -27.30 13.33 -18.96
C ARG A 589 -28.46 14.03 -18.27
N SER A 590 -29.43 14.46 -19.04
CA SER A 590 -30.67 15.02 -18.53
C SER A 590 -31.87 14.31 -19.15
N GLN A 591 -32.85 13.93 -18.32
CA GLN A 591 -34.15 13.43 -18.78
C GLN A 591 -35.24 14.43 -18.41
N THR A 592 -36.12 14.76 -19.36
CA THR A 592 -37.28 15.63 -19.09
C THR A 592 -38.44 14.76 -18.63
N VAL A 593 -38.85 14.99 -17.36
CA VAL A 593 -39.86 14.14 -16.68
C VAL A 593 -40.95 15.00 -16.06
N SER A 594 -42.22 14.60 -16.21
CA SER A 594 -43.35 15.10 -15.43
C SER A 594 -43.93 13.98 -14.55
N VAL A 595 -44.61 14.33 -13.47
CA VAL A 595 -45.21 13.39 -12.52
C VAL A 595 -46.73 13.55 -12.54
N GLN A 596 -47.42 12.44 -12.71
CA GLN A 596 -48.87 12.34 -12.67
C GLN A 596 -49.31 11.41 -11.53
N GLY A 597 -50.46 11.64 -10.95
CA GLY A 597 -51.05 10.78 -9.93
C GLY A 597 -52.47 10.35 -10.30
N SER A 598 -52.85 9.18 -9.76
CA SER A 598 -54.20 8.66 -9.88
C SER A 598 -54.59 7.86 -8.62
N THR A 599 -55.88 7.87 -8.29
CA THR A 599 -56.44 7.02 -7.21
C THR A 599 -57.07 5.73 -7.76
N ASP A 600 -57.46 5.72 -9.04
CA ASP A 600 -58.13 4.60 -9.69
C ASP A 600 -57.26 3.86 -10.74
N GLY A 601 -56.09 4.39 -11.06
CA GLY A 601 -55.18 3.85 -12.08
C GLY A 601 -55.58 4.06 -13.51
N ALA A 602 -56.72 4.74 -13.76
CA ALA A 602 -57.29 5.03 -15.08
C ALA A 602 -57.18 6.51 -15.45
N SER A 603 -57.58 7.39 -14.54
CA SER A 603 -57.57 8.86 -14.72
C SER A 603 -56.37 9.48 -14.01
N PHE A 604 -55.46 10.08 -14.78
CA PHE A 604 -54.22 10.67 -14.24
C PHE A 604 -54.26 12.19 -14.30
N GLY A 605 -54.09 12.84 -13.11
CA GLY A 605 -53.93 14.27 -12.98
C GLY A 605 -52.45 14.65 -12.88
N LEU A 606 -52.08 15.84 -13.36
CA LEU A 606 -50.73 16.37 -13.27
C LEU A 606 -50.41 16.77 -11.79
N LEU A 607 -49.37 16.19 -11.20
CA LEU A 607 -48.86 16.52 -9.89
C LEU A 607 -47.66 17.48 -9.96
N LEU A 608 -46.75 17.22 -10.94
CA LEU A 608 -45.59 18.08 -11.18
C LEU A 608 -45.39 18.22 -12.69
N GLY A 609 -45.25 19.45 -13.16
CA GLY A 609 -44.95 19.77 -14.56
C GLY A 609 -43.59 19.26 -15.00
N SER A 610 -43.30 19.35 -16.30
CA SER A 610 -42.05 18.87 -16.88
C SER A 610 -40.83 19.54 -16.25
N VAL A 611 -39.90 18.75 -15.72
CA VAL A 611 -38.65 19.14 -15.11
C VAL A 611 -37.50 18.43 -15.83
N ALA A 612 -36.42 19.14 -16.13
CA ALA A 612 -35.17 18.56 -16.61
C ALA A 612 -34.37 17.96 -15.42
N CYS A 613 -34.44 16.67 -15.27
CA CYS A 613 -33.72 15.89 -14.25
C CYS A 613 -32.29 15.66 -14.72
N ALA A 614 -31.31 16.30 -14.09
CA ALA A 614 -29.88 16.07 -14.35
C ALA A 614 -29.39 14.85 -13.57
N PHE A 615 -28.67 13.98 -14.25
CA PHE A 615 -28.02 12.78 -13.72
C PHE A 615 -26.54 12.88 -14.02
N ASP A 616 -25.71 12.74 -13.00
CA ASP A 616 -24.24 12.75 -13.10
C ASP A 616 -23.66 11.64 -12.22
N PRO A 617 -22.97 10.64 -12.80
CA PRO A 617 -22.32 9.56 -12.04
C PRO A 617 -21.35 10.09 -10.98
N ALA A 618 -20.70 11.24 -11.21
CA ALA A 618 -19.80 11.84 -10.23
C ALA A 618 -20.50 12.36 -8.96
N SER A 619 -21.82 12.59 -9.03
CA SER A 619 -22.66 13.05 -7.91
C SER A 619 -23.69 12.01 -7.45
N GLY A 620 -23.48 10.72 -7.79
CA GLY A 620 -24.35 9.60 -7.38
C GLY A 620 -25.50 9.29 -8.32
N ASN A 621 -25.55 9.92 -9.48
CA ASN A 621 -26.49 9.64 -10.61
C ASN A 621 -27.98 9.65 -10.22
N THR A 622 -28.39 10.59 -9.34
CA THR A 622 -29.75 10.69 -8.82
C THR A 622 -30.36 12.06 -9.07
N ALA A 623 -31.68 12.09 -9.25
CA ALA A 623 -32.48 13.33 -9.33
C ALA A 623 -33.65 13.27 -8.37
N THR A 624 -33.95 14.40 -7.68
CA THR A 624 -35.05 14.52 -6.73
C THR A 624 -36.14 15.43 -7.27
N LEU A 625 -37.38 14.95 -7.21
CA LEU A 625 -38.61 15.68 -7.56
C LEU A 625 -39.43 15.87 -6.29
N THR A 626 -39.68 17.13 -5.89
CA THR A 626 -40.54 17.47 -4.76
C THR A 626 -41.95 17.68 -5.26
N LEU A 627 -42.92 16.98 -4.67
CA LEU A 627 -44.31 17.10 -5.00
C LEU A 627 -45.00 18.19 -4.13
N PRO A 628 -46.10 18.81 -4.57
CA PRO A 628 -46.85 19.79 -3.79
C PRO A 628 -47.28 19.22 -2.41
N ALA A 629 -47.26 20.06 -1.42
CA ALA A 629 -47.72 19.70 -0.07
C ALA A 629 -49.18 19.18 -0.11
N GLY A 630 -49.46 18.11 0.63
CA GLY A 630 -50.79 17.49 0.66
C GLY A 630 -51.09 16.58 -0.56
N THR A 631 -50.13 16.31 -1.44
CA THR A 631 -50.32 15.33 -2.50
C THR A 631 -50.65 13.97 -1.93
N ALA A 632 -51.79 13.38 -2.32
CA ALA A 632 -52.22 12.04 -1.96
C ALA A 632 -52.62 11.28 -3.22
N THR A 633 -52.02 10.06 -3.43
CA THR A 633 -52.25 9.27 -4.62
C THR A 633 -51.96 7.78 -4.34
N ARG A 634 -52.58 6.87 -5.11
CA ARG A 634 -52.25 5.46 -5.10
C ARG A 634 -51.30 5.09 -6.24
N HIS A 635 -51.55 5.64 -7.45
CA HIS A 635 -50.68 5.37 -8.62
C HIS A 635 -49.89 6.60 -8.95
N LEU A 636 -48.58 6.45 -9.06
CA LEU A 636 -47.64 7.47 -9.53
C LEU A 636 -47.10 7.08 -10.88
N ARG A 637 -47.19 8.04 -11.83
CA ARG A 637 -46.69 7.85 -13.21
C ARG A 637 -45.68 8.93 -13.54
N LEU A 638 -44.51 8.49 -13.98
CA LEU A 638 -43.47 9.34 -14.58
C LEU A 638 -43.71 9.37 -16.08
N VAL A 639 -43.72 10.56 -16.68
CA VAL A 639 -43.84 10.69 -18.16
C VAL A 639 -42.55 11.34 -18.66
N PHE A 640 -41.86 10.64 -19.52
CA PHE A 640 -40.59 11.02 -20.14
C PHE A 640 -40.86 11.62 -21.50
N THR A 641 -40.30 12.76 -21.82
CA THR A 641 -40.47 13.46 -23.11
C THR A 641 -39.13 13.69 -23.83
N ALA A 642 -38.00 13.59 -23.14
CA ALA A 642 -36.66 13.70 -23.71
C ALA A 642 -35.61 13.06 -22.81
N ASN A 643 -34.49 12.62 -23.43
CA ASN A 643 -33.26 12.22 -22.73
C ASN A 643 -32.07 12.60 -23.63
N THR A 644 -31.09 13.34 -23.07
CA THR A 644 -29.93 13.84 -23.83
C THR A 644 -28.84 12.79 -24.04
N GLY A 645 -28.79 11.74 -23.21
CA GLY A 645 -27.75 10.72 -23.26
C GLY A 645 -28.15 9.44 -24.03
N TRP A 646 -29.46 9.19 -24.15
CA TRP A 646 -29.99 8.02 -24.85
C TRP A 646 -31.44 8.27 -25.34
N PRO A 647 -31.85 7.77 -26.48
CA PRO A 647 -33.19 8.10 -27.02
C PRO A 647 -34.35 7.30 -26.38
N ALA A 648 -34.29 7.05 -25.05
CA ALA A 648 -35.32 6.31 -24.29
C ALA A 648 -35.45 6.88 -22.86
N GLY A 649 -36.58 6.63 -22.23
CA GLY A 649 -36.74 6.80 -20.79
C GLY A 649 -35.98 5.70 -20.06
N GLN A 650 -35.16 6.06 -19.05
CA GLN A 650 -34.33 5.13 -18.30
C GLN A 650 -34.43 5.42 -16.80
N VAL A 651 -34.63 4.38 -15.97
CA VAL A 651 -34.68 4.47 -14.50
C VAL A 651 -34.14 3.19 -13.88
N SER A 652 -33.11 3.28 -13.02
CA SER A 652 -32.66 2.15 -12.20
C SER A 652 -33.47 2.05 -10.91
N GLU A 653 -33.82 3.19 -10.29
CA GLU A 653 -34.62 3.23 -9.08
C GLU A 653 -35.64 4.37 -9.12
N PHE A 654 -36.92 4.01 -8.96
CA PHE A 654 -38.05 4.91 -8.78
C PHE A 654 -38.49 4.85 -7.31
N ARG A 655 -37.90 5.69 -6.50
CA ARG A 655 -38.19 5.74 -5.06
C ARG A 655 -39.25 6.78 -4.76
N VAL A 656 -40.27 6.37 -4.05
CA VAL A 656 -41.39 7.26 -3.61
C VAL A 656 -41.37 7.33 -2.08
N PHE A 657 -41.37 8.56 -1.56
CA PHE A 657 -41.34 8.79 -0.12
C PHE A 657 -42.67 9.39 0.30
N GLY A 658 -43.44 8.62 1.05
CA GLY A 658 -44.69 8.96 1.65
C GLY A 658 -44.58 9.08 3.17
N ALA A 659 -45.58 9.69 3.82
CA ALA A 659 -45.75 9.57 5.24
C ALA A 659 -46.15 8.12 5.58
N ALA A 660 -45.48 7.53 6.56
CA ALA A 660 -45.81 6.18 7.07
C ALA A 660 -47.17 6.19 7.73
#